data_3d3e2f43afd4e6f29719f2e4339d7891
#
_entry.id   3d3e2f43afd4e6f29719f2e4339d7891
#
_cell.length_a   1.000
_cell.length_b   1.000
_cell.length_c   1.000
_cell.angle_alpha   90.00
_cell.angle_beta   90.00
_cell.angle_gamma   90.00
#
_symmetry.space_group_name_H-M   'P 1'
#
loop_
_entity.id
_entity.type
_entity.pdbx_description
1 polymer ?
#
loop_
_entity_poly.entity_id
_entity_poly.type
_entity_poly.pdbx_seq_one_letter_code
_entity_poly.pdbx_strand_id
1 'polypeptide(L)'
;MSKKKQHRQPAKPIERSLPQRLFDDLNEVEALTRRKRWTEARDNLEQLKRRYPNRSEVLTYLVSVYFELRAMPEYQATLEQLCALEPDDPEFVLGLASAYAANDRPTLALRTFRQFVERWPDHAEADKAREAAAKLGLTVDLIFEDMGLSGEEGIEFASLHEQAQVYAEQQKYPAARRALDELLRLRPNFAPTLNNLSNLYYVQGQLPEAIEASQQVLAFESDNVHALSNLIRLLCQSGRASEAQAYADRLKCSSAVAFQNGLKKMEALAYLGDDAGILTLFEDAQHDVDLADNAMIYHLAAVAALRLGSEDDARRHWQQAVRLEPGFQLAQDNLADLRKPIGQRNGSWAFDMANWLTQKTVRDLPRFVESAARRNNEGAIMYATRRYLREHPEVAGLVPELLDRGDPMARDFVLHTAMMADTPDLNAVLRDFALGQHGTDEMRMKAAQHCVQVGVIPTGLTRLWLKGEWTDLLLIGFELHGEQVIPHSTQVERVAVEAGQAMWQDQAERAERLWKQALKLEPDKPDLLYNLAQAYALQNRLDESRALTEEIRQRFPDYLFGQIDAVRRLTAEQRYEEAQAILDQLMKRKRWHFSEFAAFAGAQIELHLAEGNRAAAKSWLEMWRQADPDHPSIEQFEKQLGRKTNWRDRMHL
;
A
#
# COMPACT_ATOMS: atom_id res chain seq x y z
N MET A 1 -34.36 -25.22 29.97
CA MET A 1 -35.29 -24.22 29.49
C MET A 1 -36.03 -23.59 30.69
N SER A 2 -35.63 -22.44 31.14
CA SER A 2 -36.45 -21.55 31.97
C SER A 2 -35.85 -20.16 31.92
N LYS A 3 -36.52 -19.25 31.18
CA LYS A 3 -36.19 -17.83 31.12
C LYS A 3 -36.47 -17.20 32.48
N LYS A 4 -35.47 -17.09 33.35
CA LYS A 4 -35.54 -16.25 34.54
C LYS A 4 -35.36 -14.79 34.09
N LYS A 5 -36.42 -13.98 34.27
CA LYS A 5 -36.37 -12.53 34.16
C LYS A 5 -35.35 -11.98 35.17
N GLN A 6 -34.21 -11.49 34.67
CA GLN A 6 -33.34 -10.63 35.48
C GLN A 6 -34.08 -9.34 35.77
N HIS A 7 -34.29 -9.03 37.03
CA HIS A 7 -34.85 -7.76 37.50
C HIS A 7 -33.82 -6.65 37.19
N ARG A 8 -34.13 -5.82 36.20
CA ARG A 8 -33.46 -4.54 36.01
C ARG A 8 -33.91 -3.64 37.18
N GLN A 9 -32.97 -3.21 38.01
CA GLN A 9 -33.20 -2.08 38.88
C GLN A 9 -33.38 -0.82 38.03
N PRO A 10 -34.38 0.05 38.30
CA PRO A 10 -34.50 1.33 37.63
C PRO A 10 -33.28 2.21 37.98
N ALA A 11 -32.73 2.92 37.01
CA ALA A 11 -31.70 3.93 37.24
C ALA A 11 -32.11 4.85 38.41
N LYS A 12 -31.15 5.16 39.33
CA LYS A 12 -31.39 6.11 40.43
C LYS A 12 -32.01 7.40 39.89
N PRO A 13 -32.97 8.03 40.57
CA PRO A 13 -33.54 9.28 40.12
C PRO A 13 -32.47 10.35 40.02
N ILE A 14 -32.43 11.04 38.88
CA ILE A 14 -31.45 12.10 38.58
C ILE A 14 -31.74 13.26 39.54
N GLU A 15 -30.82 13.54 40.48
CA GLU A 15 -31.02 14.61 41.45
C GLU A 15 -30.96 16.00 40.80
N ARG A 16 -31.73 16.95 41.33
CA ARG A 16 -31.92 18.33 40.84
C ARG A 16 -30.66 19.22 40.84
N SER A 17 -29.46 18.68 41.03
CA SER A 17 -28.19 19.40 41.03
C SER A 17 -27.48 19.48 39.66
N LEU A 18 -28.05 18.86 38.61
CA LEU A 18 -27.46 18.86 37.27
C LEU A 18 -27.74 20.21 36.57
N PRO A 19 -26.78 20.68 35.73
CA PRO A 19 -27.05 21.77 34.79
C PRO A 19 -28.26 21.41 33.91
N GLN A 20 -29.23 22.32 33.79
CA GLN A 20 -30.51 22.07 33.08
C GLN A 20 -30.25 21.44 31.68
N ARG A 21 -29.26 21.94 30.95
CA ARG A 21 -28.90 21.42 29.64
C ARG A 21 -28.44 19.96 29.68
N LEU A 22 -27.62 19.57 30.66
CA LEU A 22 -27.17 18.19 30.81
C LEU A 22 -28.36 17.28 31.17
N PHE A 23 -29.29 17.75 31.99
CA PHE A 23 -30.51 17.03 32.33
C PHE A 23 -31.37 16.76 31.09
N ASP A 24 -31.53 17.78 30.22
CA ASP A 24 -32.32 17.67 29.00
C ASP A 24 -31.63 16.71 28.00
N ASP A 25 -30.29 16.81 27.81
CA ASP A 25 -29.51 15.94 26.97
C ASP A 25 -29.58 14.46 27.46
N LEU A 26 -29.51 14.20 28.75
CA LEU A 26 -29.65 12.84 29.32
C LEU A 26 -31.05 12.26 29.16
N ASN A 27 -32.12 13.08 29.24
CA ASN A 27 -33.48 12.64 28.93
C ASN A 27 -33.63 12.19 27.47
N GLU A 28 -32.98 12.86 26.54
CA GLU A 28 -32.92 12.44 25.13
C GLU A 28 -32.22 11.09 24.98
N VAL A 29 -31.08 10.91 25.65
CA VAL A 29 -30.36 9.62 25.68
C VAL A 29 -31.25 8.51 26.25
N GLU A 30 -31.97 8.76 27.35
CA GLU A 30 -32.89 7.79 27.93
C GLU A 30 -34.00 7.41 26.94
N ALA A 31 -34.54 8.37 26.19
CA ALA A 31 -35.50 8.07 25.13
C ALA A 31 -34.93 7.19 24.02
N LEU A 32 -33.65 7.36 23.64
CA LEU A 32 -32.97 6.51 22.67
C LEU A 32 -32.74 5.10 23.23
N THR A 33 -32.29 4.97 24.49
CA THR A 33 -32.05 3.66 25.11
C THR A 33 -33.33 2.86 25.28
N ARG A 34 -34.44 3.50 25.65
CA ARG A 34 -35.80 2.88 25.71
C ARG A 34 -36.23 2.33 24.34
N ARG A 35 -35.82 3.01 23.23
CA ARG A 35 -36.10 2.59 21.84
C ARG A 35 -35.07 1.63 21.31
N LYS A 36 -34.07 1.19 22.10
CA LYS A 36 -32.94 0.35 21.73
C LYS A 36 -32.06 0.89 20.59
N ARG A 37 -32.01 2.22 20.44
CA ARG A 37 -31.15 2.91 19.46
C ARG A 37 -29.76 3.12 20.08
N TRP A 38 -29.08 2.00 20.36
CA TRP A 38 -27.87 1.98 21.17
C TRP A 38 -26.70 2.76 20.55
N THR A 39 -26.54 2.69 19.23
CA THR A 39 -25.46 3.41 18.54
C THR A 39 -25.63 4.92 18.64
N GLU A 40 -26.85 5.42 18.44
CA GLU A 40 -27.13 6.84 18.56
C GLU A 40 -27.02 7.33 20.00
N ALA A 41 -27.47 6.52 20.96
CA ALA A 41 -27.27 6.80 22.37
C ALA A 41 -25.78 6.90 22.74
N ARG A 42 -24.95 5.98 22.22
CA ARG A 42 -23.49 6.03 22.38
C ARG A 42 -22.93 7.34 21.85
N ASP A 43 -23.25 7.68 20.61
CA ASP A 43 -22.68 8.86 19.94
C ASP A 43 -23.02 10.16 20.68
N ASN A 44 -24.26 10.28 21.19
CA ASN A 44 -24.66 11.40 22.02
C ASN A 44 -23.94 11.42 23.37
N LEU A 45 -23.84 10.28 24.05
CA LEU A 45 -23.14 10.16 25.32
C LEU A 45 -21.64 10.43 25.21
N GLU A 46 -20.99 10.01 24.12
CA GLU A 46 -19.58 10.34 23.87
C GLU A 46 -19.36 11.86 23.69
N GLN A 47 -20.29 12.56 23.06
CA GLN A 47 -20.25 14.02 22.98
C GLN A 47 -20.44 14.66 24.37
N LEU A 48 -21.34 14.10 25.18
CA LEU A 48 -21.53 14.55 26.55
C LEU A 48 -20.32 14.28 27.43
N LYS A 49 -19.67 13.10 27.30
CA LYS A 49 -18.44 12.76 28.00
C LYS A 49 -17.30 13.73 27.66
N ARG A 50 -17.14 14.16 26.39
CA ARG A 50 -16.16 15.19 26.00
C ARG A 50 -16.43 16.54 26.66
N ARG A 51 -17.71 16.90 26.86
CA ARG A 51 -18.12 18.15 27.52
C ARG A 51 -18.08 18.05 29.03
N TYR A 52 -18.35 16.88 29.58
CA TYR A 52 -18.47 16.61 31.01
C TYR A 52 -17.72 15.33 31.40
N PRO A 53 -16.38 15.31 31.34
CA PRO A 53 -15.57 14.10 31.38
C PRO A 53 -15.63 13.32 32.70
N ASN A 54 -15.97 13.99 33.82
CA ASN A 54 -15.98 13.37 35.16
C ASN A 54 -17.38 13.38 35.77
N ARG A 55 -18.45 13.32 34.97
CA ARG A 55 -19.83 13.20 35.45
C ARG A 55 -20.23 11.73 35.50
N SER A 56 -20.43 11.22 36.71
CA SER A 56 -20.84 9.83 36.95
C SER A 56 -22.15 9.48 36.23
N GLU A 57 -23.09 10.43 36.14
CA GLU A 57 -24.36 10.21 35.48
C GLU A 57 -24.19 9.90 33.98
N VAL A 58 -23.29 10.61 33.29
CA VAL A 58 -22.98 10.35 31.87
C VAL A 58 -22.32 9.02 31.72
N LEU A 59 -21.33 8.71 32.58
CA LEU A 59 -20.58 7.48 32.56
C LEU A 59 -21.47 6.25 32.86
N THR A 60 -22.41 6.36 33.77
CA THR A 60 -23.37 5.29 34.11
C THR A 60 -24.25 4.93 32.90
N TYR A 61 -24.73 5.93 32.16
CA TYR A 61 -25.45 5.65 30.91
C TYR A 61 -24.54 5.01 29.86
N LEU A 62 -23.27 5.44 29.73
CA LEU A 62 -22.30 4.83 28.83
C LEU A 62 -22.04 3.37 29.16
N VAL A 63 -21.86 3.02 30.44
CA VAL A 63 -21.70 1.63 30.90
C VAL A 63 -22.87 0.77 30.39
N SER A 64 -24.11 1.23 30.56
CA SER A 64 -25.29 0.48 30.11
C SER A 64 -25.32 0.33 28.59
N VAL A 65 -24.96 1.36 27.84
CA VAL A 65 -24.95 1.35 26.37
C VAL A 65 -23.84 0.48 25.82
N TYR A 66 -22.62 0.55 26.35
CA TYR A 66 -21.49 -0.29 25.93
C TYR A 66 -21.76 -1.76 26.20
N PHE A 67 -22.38 -2.08 27.34
CA PHE A 67 -22.76 -3.47 27.65
C PHE A 67 -23.74 -4.03 26.61
N GLU A 68 -24.77 -3.27 26.23
CA GLU A 68 -25.76 -3.71 25.23
C GLU A 68 -25.15 -3.79 23.80
N LEU A 69 -24.17 -2.96 23.50
CA LEU A 69 -23.40 -3.00 22.25
C LEU A 69 -22.30 -4.08 22.23
N ARG A 70 -22.06 -4.75 23.34
CA ARG A 70 -20.94 -5.67 23.57
C ARG A 70 -19.56 -5.04 23.34
N ALA A 71 -19.45 -3.75 23.55
CA ALA A 71 -18.21 -2.98 23.49
C ALA A 71 -17.45 -3.13 24.83
N MET A 72 -16.91 -4.33 25.08
CA MET A 72 -16.36 -4.70 26.39
C MET A 72 -15.12 -3.90 26.80
N PRO A 73 -14.20 -3.51 25.91
CA PRO A 73 -13.08 -2.63 26.26
C PRO A 73 -13.54 -1.25 26.76
N GLU A 74 -14.51 -0.60 26.07
CA GLU A 74 -15.07 0.69 26.45
C GLU A 74 -15.92 0.58 27.73
N TYR A 75 -16.62 -0.53 27.89
CA TYR A 75 -17.36 -0.86 29.09
C TYR A 75 -16.42 -0.91 30.32
N GLN A 76 -15.30 -1.64 30.23
CA GLN A 76 -14.26 -1.71 31.27
C GLN A 76 -13.67 -0.34 31.57
N ALA A 77 -13.19 0.39 30.55
CA ALA A 77 -12.56 1.68 30.73
C ALA A 77 -13.48 2.71 31.40
N THR A 78 -14.79 2.61 31.14
CA THR A 78 -15.78 3.49 31.75
C THR A 78 -16.06 3.13 33.21
N LEU A 79 -16.09 1.82 33.54
CA LEU A 79 -16.21 1.34 34.91
C LEU A 79 -14.98 1.67 35.76
N GLU A 80 -13.76 1.56 35.20
CA GLU A 80 -12.54 2.01 35.88
C GLU A 80 -12.64 3.51 36.25
N GLN A 81 -13.15 4.33 35.34
CA GLN A 81 -13.36 5.75 35.59
C GLN A 81 -14.42 5.99 36.68
N LEU A 82 -15.52 5.24 36.66
CA LEU A 82 -16.56 5.31 37.68
C LEU A 82 -16.05 4.87 39.04
N CYS A 83 -15.36 3.75 39.14
CA CYS A 83 -14.76 3.28 40.41
C CYS A 83 -13.73 4.29 40.98
N ALA A 84 -13.05 5.05 40.10
CA ALA A 84 -12.14 6.11 40.55
C ALA A 84 -12.90 7.34 41.10
N LEU A 85 -14.10 7.64 40.57
CA LEU A 85 -14.94 8.77 41.00
C LEU A 85 -15.79 8.40 42.22
N GLU A 86 -16.33 7.19 42.25
CA GLU A 86 -17.23 6.66 43.27
C GLU A 86 -16.70 5.28 43.77
N PRO A 87 -15.59 5.24 44.54
CA PRO A 87 -14.97 4.00 44.94
C PRO A 87 -15.76 3.16 45.93
N ASP A 88 -16.80 3.75 46.51
CA ASP A 88 -17.69 3.13 47.52
C ASP A 88 -19.00 2.59 46.94
N ASP A 89 -19.20 2.65 45.62
CA ASP A 89 -20.38 2.10 44.98
C ASP A 89 -20.14 0.62 44.63
N PRO A 90 -20.89 -0.33 45.28
CA PRO A 90 -20.69 -1.75 45.07
C PRO A 90 -21.05 -2.21 43.65
N GLU A 91 -22.01 -1.56 42.99
CA GLU A 91 -22.44 -1.93 41.64
C GLU A 91 -21.35 -1.67 40.61
N PHE A 92 -20.58 -0.57 40.75
CA PHE A 92 -19.49 -0.25 39.86
C PHE A 92 -18.30 -1.22 40.06
N VAL A 93 -17.96 -1.57 41.29
CA VAL A 93 -16.89 -2.53 41.59
C VAL A 93 -17.25 -3.93 41.08
N LEU A 94 -18.49 -4.37 41.28
CA LEU A 94 -18.96 -5.66 40.75
C LEU A 94 -19.00 -5.68 39.23
N GLY A 95 -19.45 -4.57 38.62
CA GLY A 95 -19.42 -4.38 37.16
C GLY A 95 -18.02 -4.44 36.61
N LEU A 96 -17.05 -3.80 37.28
CA LEU A 96 -15.64 -3.79 36.88
C LEU A 96 -15.00 -5.19 36.97
N ALA A 97 -15.30 -5.95 38.04
CA ALA A 97 -14.82 -7.33 38.14
C ALA A 97 -15.32 -8.20 36.98
N SER A 98 -16.61 -8.02 36.61
CA SER A 98 -17.21 -8.72 35.47
C SER A 98 -16.62 -8.27 34.13
N ALA A 99 -16.29 -6.98 34.00
CA ALA A 99 -15.65 -6.42 32.82
C ALA A 99 -14.24 -6.97 32.61
N TYR A 100 -13.45 -7.06 33.67
CA TYR A 100 -12.13 -7.67 33.61
C TYR A 100 -12.20 -9.14 33.18
N ALA A 101 -13.14 -9.91 33.72
CA ALA A 101 -13.33 -11.30 33.32
C ALA A 101 -13.75 -11.42 31.83
N ALA A 102 -14.60 -10.53 31.35
CA ALA A 102 -15.05 -10.51 29.96
C ALA A 102 -13.96 -10.06 28.94
N ASN A 103 -12.92 -9.40 29.42
CA ASN A 103 -11.79 -8.91 28.62
C ASN A 103 -10.51 -9.74 28.87
N ASP A 104 -10.62 -11.00 29.29
CA ASP A 104 -9.49 -11.91 29.54
C ASP A 104 -8.43 -11.32 30.49
N ARG A 105 -8.90 -10.75 31.62
CA ARG A 105 -8.08 -10.24 32.73
C ARG A 105 -8.40 -11.01 34.02
N PRO A 106 -8.08 -12.31 34.07
CA PRO A 106 -8.55 -13.17 35.16
C PRO A 106 -8.00 -12.78 36.53
N THR A 107 -6.75 -12.28 36.62
CA THR A 107 -6.17 -11.91 37.92
C THR A 107 -6.73 -10.58 38.42
N LEU A 108 -6.96 -9.60 37.58
CA LEU A 108 -7.67 -8.35 37.94
C LEU A 108 -9.11 -8.65 38.34
N ALA A 109 -9.80 -9.52 37.59
CA ALA A 109 -11.15 -9.95 37.92
C ALA A 109 -11.22 -10.63 39.28
N LEU A 110 -10.34 -11.62 39.52
CA LEU A 110 -10.26 -12.35 40.78
C LEU A 110 -10.02 -11.41 41.97
N ARG A 111 -9.04 -10.52 41.85
CA ARG A 111 -8.72 -9.51 42.86
C ARG A 111 -9.92 -8.58 43.14
N THR A 112 -10.58 -8.12 42.10
CA THR A 112 -11.72 -7.19 42.24
C THR A 112 -12.95 -7.86 42.82
N PHE A 113 -13.24 -9.16 42.47
CA PHE A 113 -14.31 -9.91 43.11
C PHE A 113 -14.01 -10.18 44.59
N ARG A 114 -12.75 -10.53 44.94
CA ARG A 114 -12.35 -10.73 46.37
C ARG A 114 -12.54 -9.41 47.14
N GLN A 115 -12.08 -8.29 46.61
CA GLN A 115 -12.25 -6.98 47.21
C GLN A 115 -13.73 -6.62 47.39
N PHE A 116 -14.58 -6.95 46.43
CA PHE A 116 -16.03 -6.74 46.54
C PHE A 116 -16.62 -7.54 47.66
N VAL A 117 -16.33 -8.85 47.75
CA VAL A 117 -16.84 -9.75 48.80
C VAL A 117 -16.37 -9.35 50.19
N GLU A 118 -15.13 -8.91 50.32
CA GLU A 118 -14.55 -8.44 51.58
C GLU A 118 -15.24 -7.14 52.07
N ARG A 119 -15.47 -6.23 51.16
CA ARG A 119 -16.00 -4.88 51.50
C ARG A 119 -17.52 -4.86 51.69
N TRP A 120 -18.23 -5.67 50.92
CA TRP A 120 -19.71 -5.76 51.00
C TRP A 120 -20.19 -7.21 51.16
N PRO A 121 -19.87 -7.89 52.30
CA PRO A 121 -20.20 -9.31 52.50
C PRO A 121 -21.72 -9.59 52.51
N ASP A 122 -22.52 -8.63 52.87
CA ASP A 122 -23.98 -8.74 52.97
C ASP A 122 -24.72 -8.26 51.72
N HIS A 123 -24.00 -7.89 50.67
CA HIS A 123 -24.61 -7.48 49.41
C HIS A 123 -25.35 -8.62 48.72
N ALA A 124 -26.47 -8.34 48.05
CA ALA A 124 -27.32 -9.38 47.44
C ALA A 124 -26.57 -10.25 46.41
N GLU A 125 -25.51 -9.74 45.78
CA GLU A 125 -24.69 -10.44 44.82
C GLU A 125 -23.39 -11.02 45.42
N ALA A 126 -23.17 -10.93 46.73
CA ALA A 126 -21.93 -11.34 47.38
C ALA A 126 -21.65 -12.87 47.19
N ASP A 127 -22.69 -13.71 47.26
CA ASP A 127 -22.56 -15.16 47.09
C ASP A 127 -22.15 -15.51 45.63
N LYS A 128 -22.72 -14.83 44.65
CA LYS A 128 -22.35 -15.01 43.24
C LYS A 128 -20.93 -14.52 42.96
N ALA A 129 -20.54 -13.41 43.60
CA ALA A 129 -19.17 -12.90 43.49
C ALA A 129 -18.15 -13.87 44.11
N ARG A 130 -18.48 -14.53 45.23
CA ARG A 130 -17.62 -15.62 45.83
C ARG A 130 -17.50 -16.78 44.86
N GLU A 131 -18.60 -17.26 44.27
CA GLU A 131 -18.56 -18.34 43.28
C GLU A 131 -17.71 -17.96 42.05
N ALA A 132 -17.87 -16.75 41.52
CA ALA A 132 -17.06 -16.26 40.43
C ALA A 132 -15.58 -16.17 40.78
N ALA A 133 -15.23 -15.65 41.96
CA ALA A 133 -13.87 -15.60 42.46
C ALA A 133 -13.26 -16.99 42.61
N ALA A 134 -14.04 -17.98 43.13
CA ALA A 134 -13.56 -19.34 43.26
C ALA A 134 -13.26 -20.01 41.91
N LYS A 135 -14.14 -19.82 40.93
CA LYS A 135 -13.89 -20.32 39.54
C LYS A 135 -12.68 -19.66 38.89
N LEU A 136 -12.56 -18.35 39.00
CA LEU A 136 -11.40 -17.61 38.48
C LEU A 136 -10.11 -18.02 39.17
N GLY A 137 -10.16 -18.31 40.48
CA GLY A 137 -9.00 -18.82 41.23
C GLY A 137 -8.42 -20.09 40.60
N LEU A 138 -9.27 -21.04 40.22
CA LEU A 138 -8.81 -22.29 39.55
C LEU A 138 -8.17 -21.98 38.18
N THR A 139 -8.72 -21.03 37.43
CA THR A 139 -8.14 -20.64 36.15
C THR A 139 -6.79 -19.93 36.33
N VAL A 140 -6.69 -19.06 37.34
CA VAL A 140 -5.45 -18.33 37.67
C VAL A 140 -4.37 -19.32 38.13
N ASP A 141 -4.71 -20.31 38.94
CA ASP A 141 -3.76 -21.33 39.40
C ASP A 141 -3.16 -22.13 38.22
N LEU A 142 -3.96 -22.48 37.21
CA LEU A 142 -3.47 -23.14 36.01
C LEU A 142 -2.51 -22.24 35.21
N ILE A 143 -2.83 -20.95 35.07
CA ILE A 143 -1.96 -19.97 34.39
C ILE A 143 -0.65 -19.82 35.18
N PHE A 144 -0.71 -19.86 36.52
CA PHE A 144 0.45 -19.69 37.38
C PHE A 144 1.43 -20.86 37.32
N GLU A 145 0.94 -22.08 37.12
CA GLU A 145 1.81 -23.24 36.90
C GLU A 145 2.73 -23.04 35.71
N ASP A 146 2.16 -22.55 34.57
CA ASP A 146 2.92 -22.28 33.36
C ASP A 146 3.91 -21.10 33.52
N MET A 147 3.56 -20.12 34.36
CA MET A 147 4.35 -18.88 34.53
C MET A 147 5.34 -18.94 35.69
N GLY A 148 5.37 -20.04 36.46
CA GLY A 148 6.18 -20.18 37.69
C GLY A 148 5.81 -19.14 38.75
N LEU A 149 4.51 -18.81 38.85
CA LEU A 149 3.94 -17.95 39.87
C LEU A 149 3.22 -18.77 40.93
N SER A 150 3.01 -18.20 42.10
CA SER A 150 2.21 -18.85 43.16
C SER A 150 1.78 -17.87 44.24
N GLY A 151 0.63 -18.17 44.88
CA GLY A 151 0.14 -17.44 46.03
C GLY A 151 -0.24 -15.98 45.77
N GLU A 152 -0.38 -15.21 46.81
CA GLU A 152 -0.82 -13.78 46.72
C GLU A 152 0.23 -12.91 46.00
N GLU A 153 1.51 -13.13 46.16
CA GLU A 153 2.58 -12.43 45.45
C GLU A 153 2.46 -12.65 43.92
N GLY A 154 2.09 -13.89 43.50
CA GLY A 154 1.80 -14.23 42.12
C GLY A 154 0.60 -13.48 41.60
N ILE A 155 -0.49 -13.34 42.40
CA ILE A 155 -1.69 -12.60 42.03
C ILE A 155 -1.36 -11.09 41.87
N GLU A 156 -0.57 -10.52 42.79
CA GLU A 156 -0.15 -9.11 42.69
C GLU A 156 0.69 -8.88 41.45
N PHE A 157 1.68 -9.75 41.19
CA PHE A 157 2.54 -9.65 40.00
C PHE A 157 1.73 -9.76 38.70
N ALA A 158 0.87 -10.76 38.56
CA ALA A 158 0.05 -10.98 37.38
C ALA A 158 -1.01 -9.85 37.20
N SER A 159 -1.60 -9.37 38.30
CA SER A 159 -2.50 -8.21 38.25
C SER A 159 -1.80 -6.95 37.74
N LEU A 160 -0.57 -6.68 38.15
CA LEU A 160 0.23 -5.57 37.65
C LEU A 160 0.57 -5.76 36.16
N HIS A 161 0.81 -6.99 35.72
CA HIS A 161 1.06 -7.32 34.33
C HIS A 161 -0.19 -7.08 33.46
N GLU A 162 -1.36 -7.55 33.88
CA GLU A 162 -2.65 -7.26 33.20
C GLU A 162 -2.96 -5.76 33.21
N GLN A 163 -2.67 -5.06 34.32
CA GLN A 163 -2.86 -3.60 34.44
C GLN A 163 -1.97 -2.84 33.48
N ALA A 164 -0.74 -3.30 33.24
CA ALA A 164 0.15 -2.69 32.25
C ALA A 164 -0.42 -2.81 30.82
N GLN A 165 -1.03 -3.96 30.49
CA GLN A 165 -1.71 -4.17 29.22
C GLN A 165 -2.92 -3.21 29.07
N VAL A 166 -3.76 -3.12 30.12
CA VAL A 166 -4.91 -2.20 30.15
C VAL A 166 -4.48 -0.74 29.93
N TYR A 167 -3.39 -0.32 30.59
CA TYR A 167 -2.86 1.03 30.37
C TYR A 167 -2.38 1.24 28.93
N ALA A 168 -1.75 0.25 28.30
CA ALA A 168 -1.31 0.33 26.92
C ALA A 168 -2.50 0.44 25.94
N GLU A 169 -3.54 -0.38 26.11
CA GLU A 169 -4.80 -0.36 25.35
C GLU A 169 -5.51 0.99 25.46
N GLN A 170 -5.50 1.58 26.64
CA GLN A 170 -6.07 2.91 26.92
C GLN A 170 -5.14 4.08 26.51
N GLN A 171 -4.03 3.79 25.82
CA GLN A 171 -3.02 4.78 25.41
C GLN A 171 -2.40 5.57 26.58
N LYS A 172 -2.50 5.05 27.81
CA LYS A 172 -1.85 5.58 29.01
C LYS A 172 -0.39 5.10 29.09
N TYR A 173 0.37 5.34 28.01
CA TYR A 173 1.73 4.78 27.83
C TYR A 173 2.71 5.05 28.99
N PRO A 174 2.74 6.25 29.64
CA PRO A 174 3.59 6.45 30.78
C PRO A 174 3.24 5.57 32.01
N ALA A 175 1.95 5.24 32.17
CA ALA A 175 1.52 4.36 33.24
C ALA A 175 1.85 2.89 32.93
N ALA A 176 1.60 2.47 31.68
CA ALA A 176 2.01 1.14 31.20
C ALA A 176 3.50 0.92 31.39
N ARG A 177 4.33 1.89 31.00
CA ARG A 177 5.79 1.82 31.15
C ARG A 177 6.22 1.66 32.59
N ARG A 178 5.70 2.46 33.52
CA ARG A 178 6.02 2.33 34.94
C ARG A 178 5.66 0.95 35.50
N ALA A 179 4.50 0.40 35.12
CA ALA A 179 4.09 -0.93 35.56
C ALA A 179 5.02 -2.02 35.01
N LEU A 180 5.42 -1.94 33.74
CA LEU A 180 6.37 -2.89 33.14
C LEU A 180 7.77 -2.76 33.73
N ASP A 181 8.25 -1.54 33.99
CA ASP A 181 9.55 -1.31 34.65
C ASP A 181 9.57 -1.91 36.09
N GLU A 182 8.46 -1.78 36.84
CA GLU A 182 8.32 -2.39 38.15
C GLU A 182 8.32 -3.92 38.07
N LEU A 183 7.61 -4.51 37.13
CA LEU A 183 7.62 -5.95 36.90
C LEU A 183 9.02 -6.46 36.53
N LEU A 184 9.78 -5.76 35.70
CA LEU A 184 11.16 -6.11 35.35
C LEU A 184 12.13 -5.93 36.50
N ARG A 185 11.85 -4.98 37.40
CA ARG A 185 12.63 -4.85 38.64
C ARG A 185 12.43 -6.06 39.58
N LEU A 186 11.20 -6.59 39.63
CA LEU A 186 10.89 -7.79 40.42
C LEU A 186 11.40 -9.06 39.76
N ARG A 187 11.24 -9.19 38.44
CA ARG A 187 11.68 -10.35 37.63
C ARG A 187 12.33 -9.89 36.32
N PRO A 188 13.66 -9.68 36.28
CA PRO A 188 14.35 -9.07 35.10
C PRO A 188 14.24 -9.93 33.83
N ASN A 189 14.16 -11.25 33.93
CA ASN A 189 14.09 -12.16 32.77
C ASN A 189 12.69 -12.78 32.65
N PHE A 190 11.65 -11.99 32.79
CA PHE A 190 10.29 -12.47 32.61
C PHE A 190 9.80 -12.16 31.18
N ALA A 191 9.78 -13.21 30.33
CA ALA A 191 9.48 -13.08 28.91
C ALA A 191 8.13 -12.37 28.60
N PRO A 192 7.00 -12.65 29.29
CA PRO A 192 5.75 -11.95 29.03
C PRO A 192 5.85 -10.43 29.23
N THR A 193 6.57 -9.96 30.25
CA THR A 193 6.75 -8.52 30.50
C THR A 193 7.61 -7.87 29.42
N LEU A 194 8.70 -8.50 28.99
CA LEU A 194 9.54 -8.00 27.90
C LEU A 194 8.80 -8.00 26.55
N ASN A 195 7.96 -9.01 26.28
CA ASN A 195 7.11 -9.01 25.10
C ASN A 195 6.08 -7.86 25.12
N ASN A 196 5.49 -7.56 26.28
CA ASN A 196 4.60 -6.41 26.43
C ASN A 196 5.35 -5.09 26.29
N LEU A 197 6.58 -5.01 26.78
CA LEU A 197 7.45 -3.86 26.62
C LEU A 197 7.80 -3.62 25.14
N SER A 198 8.11 -4.69 24.40
CA SER A 198 8.31 -4.63 22.95
C SER A 198 7.08 -4.06 22.24
N ASN A 199 5.89 -4.54 22.57
CA ASN A 199 4.64 -4.01 21.99
C ASN A 199 4.39 -2.54 22.40
N LEU A 200 4.70 -2.16 23.64
CA LEU A 200 4.57 -0.77 24.09
C LEU A 200 5.48 0.18 23.30
N TYR A 201 6.73 -0.21 23.07
CA TYR A 201 7.66 0.55 22.23
C TYR A 201 7.15 0.65 20.78
N TYR A 202 6.64 -0.46 20.25
CA TYR A 202 6.08 -0.49 18.89
C TYR A 202 4.94 0.52 18.70
N VAL A 203 3.95 0.53 19.59
CA VAL A 203 2.81 1.46 19.47
C VAL A 203 3.23 2.93 19.65
N GLN A 204 4.36 3.19 20.30
CA GLN A 204 4.96 4.52 20.42
C GLN A 204 5.85 4.89 19.21
N GLY A 205 6.04 3.98 18.25
CA GLY A 205 6.89 4.18 17.08
C GLY A 205 8.39 4.06 17.37
N GLN A 206 8.76 3.45 18.51
CA GLN A 206 10.13 3.22 18.96
C GLN A 206 10.58 1.82 18.50
N LEU A 207 10.72 1.65 17.16
CA LEU A 207 11.04 0.34 16.55
C LEU A 207 12.37 -0.26 17.04
N PRO A 208 13.47 0.52 17.18
CA PRO A 208 14.73 -0.04 17.68
C PRO A 208 14.59 -0.64 19.06
N GLU A 209 13.93 0.05 19.99
CA GLU A 209 13.72 -0.39 21.36
C GLU A 209 12.77 -1.60 21.42
N ALA A 210 11.77 -1.66 20.53
CA ALA A 210 10.88 -2.80 20.41
C ALA A 210 11.63 -4.07 19.95
N ILE A 211 12.54 -3.92 18.98
CA ILE A 211 13.41 -4.98 18.49
C ILE A 211 14.35 -5.47 19.61
N GLU A 212 14.99 -4.55 20.31
CA GLU A 212 15.91 -4.87 21.41
C GLU A 212 15.19 -5.66 22.51
N ALA A 213 13.99 -5.24 22.93
CA ALA A 213 13.21 -5.96 23.95
C ALA A 213 12.86 -7.40 23.52
N SER A 214 12.51 -7.62 22.24
CA SER A 214 12.28 -8.96 21.71
C SER A 214 13.57 -9.79 21.66
N GLN A 215 14.71 -9.19 21.32
CA GLN A 215 16.02 -9.85 21.33
C GLN A 215 16.46 -10.24 22.74
N GLN A 216 16.14 -9.42 23.75
CA GLN A 216 16.41 -9.73 25.14
C GLN A 216 15.68 -11.01 25.57
N VAL A 217 14.41 -11.22 25.19
CA VAL A 217 13.71 -12.48 25.44
C VAL A 217 14.44 -13.66 24.82
N LEU A 218 14.86 -13.53 23.56
CA LEU A 218 15.54 -14.61 22.83
C LEU A 218 16.93 -14.94 23.36
N ALA A 219 17.51 -14.10 24.21
CA ALA A 219 18.80 -14.35 24.86
C ALA A 219 18.70 -15.42 25.97
N PHE A 220 17.53 -15.58 26.62
CA PHE A 220 17.31 -16.57 27.65
C PHE A 220 16.23 -17.61 27.27
N GLU A 221 15.30 -17.28 26.38
CA GLU A 221 14.31 -18.20 25.80
C GLU A 221 14.43 -18.18 24.28
N SER A 222 15.39 -18.94 23.74
CA SER A 222 15.78 -18.85 22.32
C SER A 222 14.68 -19.22 21.35
N ASP A 223 13.69 -19.97 21.74
CA ASP A 223 12.55 -20.48 20.95
C ASP A 223 11.19 -19.89 21.37
N ASN A 224 11.21 -18.81 22.14
CA ASN A 224 9.99 -18.11 22.54
C ASN A 224 9.23 -17.60 21.31
N VAL A 225 8.06 -18.21 21.03
CA VAL A 225 7.26 -17.94 19.82
C VAL A 225 6.81 -16.49 19.74
N HIS A 226 6.42 -15.87 20.88
CA HIS A 226 5.98 -14.48 20.92
C HIS A 226 7.12 -13.52 20.55
N ALA A 227 8.31 -13.76 21.09
CA ALA A 227 9.48 -12.92 20.80
C ALA A 227 9.97 -13.10 19.36
N LEU A 228 10.00 -14.33 18.85
CA LEU A 228 10.35 -14.62 17.45
C LEU A 228 9.34 -13.97 16.49
N SER A 229 8.04 -14.12 16.73
CA SER A 229 6.99 -13.54 15.90
C SER A 229 7.02 -12.00 15.92
N ASN A 230 7.17 -11.40 17.11
CA ASN A 230 7.32 -9.95 17.24
C ASN A 230 8.56 -9.46 16.51
N LEU A 231 9.69 -10.12 16.67
CA LEU A 231 10.96 -9.71 16.06
C LEU A 231 10.89 -9.79 14.53
N ILE A 232 10.34 -10.87 13.97
CA ILE A 232 10.13 -11.01 12.52
C ILE A 232 9.25 -9.87 12.01
N ARG A 233 8.09 -9.65 12.63
CA ARG A 233 7.19 -8.55 12.26
C ARG A 233 7.87 -7.19 12.32
N LEU A 234 8.54 -6.86 13.43
CA LEU A 234 9.20 -5.57 13.64
C LEU A 234 10.34 -5.33 12.65
N LEU A 235 11.11 -6.35 12.32
CA LEU A 235 12.17 -6.27 11.32
C LEU A 235 11.57 -6.04 9.92
N CYS A 236 10.50 -6.76 9.54
CA CYS A 236 9.80 -6.53 8.28
C CYS A 236 9.24 -5.10 8.22
N GLN A 237 8.56 -4.63 9.28
CA GLN A 237 8.03 -3.27 9.36
C GLN A 237 9.11 -2.17 9.39
N SER A 238 10.35 -2.53 9.70
CA SER A 238 11.52 -1.63 9.62
C SER A 238 12.23 -1.68 8.27
N GLY A 239 11.72 -2.44 7.29
CA GLY A 239 12.40 -2.66 6.01
C GLY A 239 13.64 -3.57 6.10
N ARG A 240 13.74 -4.39 7.15
CA ARG A 240 14.88 -5.29 7.43
C ARG A 240 14.49 -6.76 7.28
N ALA A 241 13.68 -7.07 6.26
CA ALA A 241 13.15 -8.42 6.04
C ALA A 241 14.24 -9.48 5.86
N SER A 242 15.40 -9.13 5.27
CA SER A 242 16.54 -10.05 5.14
C SER A 242 17.10 -10.52 6.50
N GLU A 243 17.06 -9.66 7.51
CA GLU A 243 17.45 -10.03 8.88
C GLU A 243 16.39 -10.90 9.56
N ALA A 244 15.10 -10.66 9.25
CA ALA A 244 14.01 -11.46 9.78
C ALA A 244 14.07 -12.93 9.33
N GLN A 245 14.61 -13.21 8.16
CA GLN A 245 14.75 -14.56 7.61
C GLN A 245 15.51 -15.51 8.56
N ALA A 246 16.52 -15.00 9.26
CA ALA A 246 17.31 -15.81 10.22
C ALA A 246 16.47 -16.34 11.41
N TYR A 247 15.34 -15.71 11.71
CA TYR A 247 14.45 -16.10 12.80
C TYR A 247 13.28 -16.99 12.33
N ALA A 248 12.97 -16.99 11.03
CA ALA A 248 11.85 -17.75 10.47
C ALA A 248 12.01 -19.27 10.67
N ASP A 249 13.19 -19.82 10.44
CA ASP A 249 13.45 -21.26 10.61
C ASP A 249 13.32 -21.67 12.09
N ARG A 250 13.82 -20.83 13.00
CA ARG A 250 13.64 -21.05 14.44
C ARG A 250 12.15 -21.02 14.83
N LEU A 251 11.39 -20.05 14.27
CA LEU A 251 9.96 -19.93 14.52
C LEU A 251 9.18 -21.17 14.03
N LYS A 252 9.50 -21.66 12.84
CA LYS A 252 8.86 -22.88 12.29
C LYS A 252 9.13 -24.12 13.15
N CYS A 253 10.36 -24.29 13.64
CA CYS A 253 10.77 -25.41 14.49
C CYS A 253 10.33 -25.28 15.95
N SER A 254 9.93 -24.10 16.42
CA SER A 254 9.50 -23.91 17.83
C SER A 254 8.20 -24.67 18.13
N SER A 255 8.04 -25.17 19.38
CA SER A 255 6.85 -25.88 19.78
C SER A 255 5.62 -24.97 19.83
N ALA A 256 4.54 -25.32 19.13
CA ALA A 256 3.26 -24.63 19.19
C ALA A 256 2.33 -25.40 20.15
N VAL A 257 2.53 -25.25 21.45
CA VAL A 257 1.71 -25.95 22.46
C VAL A 257 0.36 -25.25 22.73
N ALA A 258 0.19 -23.98 22.30
CA ALA A 258 -1.03 -23.23 22.55
C ALA A 258 -1.61 -22.65 21.26
N PHE A 259 -2.94 -22.61 21.18
CA PHE A 259 -3.76 -22.02 20.10
C PHE A 259 -3.21 -20.70 19.55
N GLN A 260 -2.94 -19.73 20.42
CA GLN A 260 -2.41 -18.42 20.01
C GLN A 260 -1.04 -18.48 19.32
N ASN A 261 -0.26 -19.52 19.56
CA ASN A 261 1.08 -19.66 18.98
C ASN A 261 1.04 -20.02 17.49
N GLY A 262 0.10 -20.87 17.07
CA GLY A 262 -0.08 -21.25 15.65
C GLY A 262 -0.42 -20.06 14.78
N LEU A 263 -1.42 -19.25 15.18
CA LEU A 263 -1.81 -18.03 14.46
C LEU A 263 -0.66 -17.02 14.40
N LYS A 264 0.02 -16.75 15.52
CA LYS A 264 1.16 -15.82 15.56
C LYS A 264 2.31 -16.21 14.65
N LYS A 265 2.58 -17.51 14.54
CA LYS A 265 3.58 -18.02 13.60
C LYS A 265 3.18 -17.71 12.16
N MET A 266 1.93 -18.03 11.77
CA MET A 266 1.44 -17.76 10.42
C MET A 266 1.44 -16.27 10.09
N GLU A 267 1.02 -15.39 11.02
CA GLU A 267 1.09 -13.95 10.87
C GLU A 267 2.52 -13.44 10.64
N ALA A 268 3.48 -13.91 11.43
CA ALA A 268 4.89 -13.53 11.29
C ALA A 268 5.47 -13.96 9.93
N LEU A 269 5.15 -15.17 9.48
CA LEU A 269 5.56 -15.67 8.17
C LEU A 269 4.87 -14.90 7.03
N ALA A 270 3.64 -14.43 7.22
CA ALA A 270 2.94 -13.57 6.25
C ALA A 270 3.62 -12.20 6.09
N TYR A 271 4.11 -11.59 7.17
CA TYR A 271 4.96 -10.39 7.08
C TYR A 271 6.24 -10.64 6.30
N LEU A 272 6.84 -11.82 6.46
CA LEU A 272 8.07 -12.19 5.77
C LEU A 272 7.84 -12.63 4.31
N GLY A 273 6.61 -13.12 3.97
CA GLY A 273 6.28 -13.69 2.67
C GLY A 273 6.73 -15.15 2.52
N ASP A 274 6.87 -15.89 3.63
CA ASP A 274 7.12 -17.33 3.61
C ASP A 274 5.81 -18.10 3.41
N ASP A 275 5.28 -18.03 2.18
CA ASP A 275 4.00 -18.63 1.80
C ASP A 275 4.01 -20.16 1.95
N ALA A 276 5.12 -20.81 1.67
CA ALA A 276 5.26 -22.26 1.87
C ALA A 276 5.20 -22.64 3.34
N GLY A 277 5.88 -21.86 4.21
CA GLY A 277 5.82 -22.06 5.66
C GLY A 277 4.41 -21.87 6.21
N ILE A 278 3.65 -20.91 5.70
CA ILE A 278 2.25 -20.69 6.09
C ILE A 278 1.40 -21.92 5.75
N LEU A 279 1.51 -22.49 4.54
CA LEU A 279 0.71 -23.66 4.16
C LEU A 279 1.07 -24.89 4.99
N THR A 280 2.34 -25.09 5.33
CA THR A 280 2.75 -26.17 6.23
C THR A 280 2.13 -26.03 7.62
N LEU A 281 2.17 -24.82 8.20
CA LEU A 281 1.53 -24.56 9.51
C LEU A 281 0.00 -24.66 9.44
N PHE A 282 -0.60 -24.33 8.30
CA PHE A 282 -2.04 -24.46 8.10
C PHE A 282 -2.50 -25.91 8.09
N GLU A 283 -1.73 -26.84 7.50
CA GLU A 283 -2.02 -28.29 7.53
C GLU A 283 -2.05 -28.78 8.98
N ASP A 284 -1.08 -28.39 9.80
CA ASP A 284 -1.05 -28.72 11.23
C ASP A 284 -2.23 -28.10 12.00
N ALA A 285 -2.56 -26.84 11.70
CA ALA A 285 -3.64 -26.09 12.34
C ALA A 285 -5.04 -26.67 12.10
N GLN A 286 -5.27 -27.33 10.96
CA GLN A 286 -6.56 -27.98 10.66
C GLN A 286 -6.90 -29.13 11.62
N HIS A 287 -5.90 -29.71 12.28
CA HIS A 287 -6.06 -30.78 13.28
C HIS A 287 -6.27 -30.24 14.70
N ASP A 288 -6.14 -28.94 14.91
CA ASP A 288 -6.39 -28.27 16.18
C ASP A 288 -7.83 -27.69 16.19
N VAL A 289 -8.64 -28.13 17.16
CA VAL A 289 -10.08 -27.79 17.22
C VAL A 289 -10.30 -26.27 17.35
N ASP A 290 -9.45 -25.59 18.10
CA ASP A 290 -9.60 -24.15 18.34
C ASP A 290 -9.10 -23.30 17.16
N LEU A 291 -8.08 -23.79 16.46
CA LEU A 291 -7.53 -23.14 15.25
C LEU A 291 -8.43 -23.35 14.04
N ALA A 292 -9.04 -24.51 13.90
CA ALA A 292 -9.91 -24.86 12.76
C ALA A 292 -11.13 -23.91 12.59
N ASP A 293 -11.56 -23.23 13.67
CA ASP A 293 -12.67 -22.26 13.63
C ASP A 293 -12.20 -20.79 13.54
N ASN A 294 -10.92 -20.53 13.26
CA ASN A 294 -10.39 -19.17 13.15
C ASN A 294 -10.33 -18.66 11.71
N ALA A 295 -11.10 -17.61 11.40
CA ALA A 295 -11.18 -17.04 10.06
C ALA A 295 -9.84 -16.51 9.51
N MET A 296 -8.99 -15.94 10.37
CA MET A 296 -7.69 -15.39 9.98
C MET A 296 -6.72 -16.46 9.46
N ILE A 297 -6.75 -17.67 10.03
CA ILE A 297 -5.91 -18.80 9.57
C ILE A 297 -6.24 -19.17 8.13
N TYR A 298 -7.53 -19.29 7.81
CA TYR A 298 -7.97 -19.55 6.43
C TYR A 298 -7.62 -18.40 5.49
N HIS A 299 -7.69 -17.16 5.97
CA HIS A 299 -7.30 -16.01 5.17
C HIS A 299 -5.80 -16.05 4.83
N LEU A 300 -4.93 -16.29 5.80
CA LEU A 300 -3.48 -16.39 5.57
C LEU A 300 -3.13 -17.56 4.65
N ALA A 301 -3.76 -18.71 4.83
CA ALA A 301 -3.59 -19.85 3.93
C ALA A 301 -4.06 -19.56 2.51
N ALA A 302 -5.16 -18.81 2.34
CA ALA A 302 -5.66 -18.41 1.03
C ALA A 302 -4.70 -17.46 0.31
N VAL A 303 -4.14 -16.46 1.05
CA VAL A 303 -3.12 -15.55 0.52
C VAL A 303 -1.91 -16.33 0.03
N ALA A 304 -1.39 -17.23 0.86
CA ALA A 304 -0.23 -18.06 0.52
C ALA A 304 -0.52 -18.98 -0.68
N ALA A 305 -1.69 -19.65 -0.72
CA ALA A 305 -2.07 -20.52 -1.82
C ALA A 305 -2.14 -19.77 -3.16
N LEU A 306 -2.72 -18.55 -3.19
CA LEU A 306 -2.76 -17.74 -4.40
C LEU A 306 -1.36 -17.32 -4.86
N ARG A 307 -0.50 -16.90 -3.94
CA ARG A 307 0.88 -16.50 -4.24
C ARG A 307 1.71 -17.67 -4.79
N LEU A 308 1.41 -18.89 -4.36
CA LEU A 308 2.02 -20.11 -4.90
C LEU A 308 1.30 -20.67 -6.15
N GLY A 309 0.32 -19.94 -6.68
CA GLY A 309 -0.36 -20.26 -7.95
C GLY A 309 -1.60 -21.14 -7.83
N SER A 310 -2.07 -21.50 -6.63
CA SER A 310 -3.27 -22.32 -6.42
C SER A 310 -4.53 -21.44 -6.20
N GLU A 311 -5.12 -20.95 -7.30
CA GLU A 311 -6.31 -20.07 -7.25
C GLU A 311 -7.53 -20.78 -6.65
N ASP A 312 -7.72 -22.06 -6.92
CA ASP A 312 -8.88 -22.80 -6.43
C ASP A 312 -8.81 -23.03 -4.92
N ASP A 313 -7.62 -23.33 -4.36
CA ASP A 313 -7.41 -23.46 -2.92
C ASP A 313 -7.61 -22.12 -2.22
N ALA A 314 -7.03 -21.06 -2.77
CA ALA A 314 -7.20 -19.70 -2.24
C ALA A 314 -8.68 -19.32 -2.15
N ARG A 315 -9.45 -19.58 -3.22
CA ARG A 315 -10.89 -19.34 -3.27
C ARG A 315 -11.64 -20.11 -2.19
N ARG A 316 -11.34 -21.42 -2.03
CA ARG A 316 -11.97 -22.24 -1.00
C ARG A 316 -11.67 -21.76 0.41
N HIS A 317 -10.41 -21.40 0.69
CA HIS A 317 -10.02 -20.93 2.00
C HIS A 317 -10.65 -19.56 2.34
N TRP A 318 -10.69 -18.59 1.43
CA TRP A 318 -11.40 -17.34 1.68
C TRP A 318 -12.90 -17.52 1.86
N GLN A 319 -13.53 -18.43 1.09
CA GLN A 319 -14.94 -18.75 1.31
C GLN A 319 -15.18 -19.36 2.69
N GLN A 320 -14.25 -20.15 3.20
CA GLN A 320 -14.32 -20.67 4.57
C GLN A 320 -14.12 -19.56 5.60
N ALA A 321 -13.14 -18.67 5.43
CA ALA A 321 -12.94 -17.53 6.31
C ALA A 321 -14.22 -16.67 6.43
N VAL A 322 -14.87 -16.34 5.30
CA VAL A 322 -16.13 -15.57 5.28
C VAL A 322 -17.30 -16.35 5.89
N ARG A 323 -17.31 -17.69 5.82
CA ARG A 323 -18.34 -18.50 6.50
C ARG A 323 -18.18 -18.48 8.02
N LEU A 324 -16.94 -18.55 8.51
CA LEU A 324 -16.64 -18.46 9.92
C LEU A 324 -16.93 -17.06 10.49
N GLU A 325 -16.53 -16.04 9.76
CA GLU A 325 -16.73 -14.63 10.11
C GLU A 325 -17.30 -13.83 8.93
N PRO A 326 -18.64 -13.68 8.84
CA PRO A 326 -19.27 -12.99 7.71
C PRO A 326 -18.87 -11.52 7.55
N GLY A 327 -18.34 -10.88 8.60
CA GLY A 327 -17.84 -9.50 8.60
C GLY A 327 -16.35 -9.36 8.26
N PHE A 328 -15.65 -10.46 7.94
CA PHE A 328 -14.21 -10.45 7.73
C PHE A 328 -13.82 -9.80 6.40
N GLN A 329 -13.57 -8.48 6.46
CA GLN A 329 -13.38 -7.61 5.28
C GLN A 329 -12.18 -8.04 4.42
N LEU A 330 -11.04 -8.37 5.02
CA LEU A 330 -9.84 -8.78 4.26
C LEU A 330 -10.11 -9.96 3.32
N ALA A 331 -10.84 -10.99 3.79
CA ALA A 331 -11.18 -12.14 2.96
C ALA A 331 -12.18 -11.78 1.85
N GLN A 332 -13.17 -10.91 2.16
CA GLN A 332 -14.14 -10.45 1.17
C GLN A 332 -13.48 -9.63 0.05
N ASP A 333 -12.57 -8.73 0.40
CA ASP A 333 -11.86 -7.86 -0.55
C ASP A 333 -10.93 -8.66 -1.47
N ASN A 334 -10.20 -9.64 -0.91
CA ASN A 334 -9.38 -10.55 -1.70
C ASN A 334 -10.23 -11.42 -2.66
N LEU A 335 -11.39 -11.92 -2.21
CA LEU A 335 -12.33 -12.64 -3.08
C LEU A 335 -12.90 -11.75 -4.18
N ALA A 336 -13.16 -10.48 -3.89
CA ALA A 336 -13.62 -9.52 -4.88
C ALA A 336 -12.53 -9.21 -5.91
N ASP A 337 -11.27 -9.06 -5.47
CA ASP A 337 -10.12 -8.85 -6.35
C ASP A 337 -9.90 -10.06 -7.28
N LEU A 338 -10.02 -11.27 -6.76
CA LEU A 338 -9.86 -12.52 -7.52
C LEU A 338 -10.87 -12.67 -8.68
N ARG A 339 -12.03 -12.00 -8.61
CA ARG A 339 -13.04 -12.00 -9.67
C ARG A 339 -12.73 -11.05 -10.84
N LYS A 340 -11.80 -10.13 -10.65
CA LYS A 340 -11.39 -9.19 -11.69
C LYS A 340 -10.59 -9.90 -12.79
N PRO A 341 -10.53 -9.33 -14.01
CA PRO A 341 -9.60 -9.78 -15.05
C PRO A 341 -8.16 -9.75 -14.52
N ILE A 342 -7.30 -10.68 -14.96
CA ILE A 342 -5.94 -10.87 -14.43
C ILE A 342 -5.15 -9.56 -14.39
N GLY A 343 -5.16 -8.76 -15.45
CA GLY A 343 -4.42 -7.47 -15.49
C GLY A 343 -4.95 -6.38 -14.55
N GLN A 344 -6.13 -6.58 -13.96
CA GLN A 344 -6.75 -5.64 -13.02
C GLN A 344 -6.69 -6.14 -11.56
N ARG A 345 -6.11 -7.31 -11.33
CA ARG A 345 -5.96 -7.87 -9.99
C ARG A 345 -4.77 -7.22 -9.29
N ASN A 346 -4.98 -6.83 -8.04
CA ASN A 346 -3.88 -6.39 -7.19
C ASN A 346 -2.98 -7.56 -6.75
N GLY A 347 -3.51 -8.77 -6.74
CA GLY A 347 -2.93 -9.93 -6.10
C GLY A 347 -3.29 -9.98 -4.61
N SER A 348 -2.99 -11.09 -3.95
CA SER A 348 -3.41 -11.28 -2.55
C SER A 348 -2.59 -10.45 -1.55
N TRP A 349 -3.25 -10.07 -0.47
CA TRP A 349 -2.64 -9.37 0.67
C TRP A 349 -3.17 -9.96 1.98
N ALA A 350 -2.25 -10.12 2.95
CA ALA A 350 -2.55 -10.67 4.28
C ALA A 350 -3.07 -9.60 5.25
N PHE A 351 -2.58 -8.37 5.12
CA PHE A 351 -2.83 -7.26 6.04
C PHE A 351 -3.13 -5.99 5.28
N ASP A 352 -3.94 -5.12 5.87
CA ASP A 352 -4.13 -3.76 5.37
C ASP A 352 -2.92 -2.86 5.71
N MET A 353 -2.85 -1.70 5.07
CA MET A 353 -1.75 -0.73 5.21
C MET A 353 -1.47 -0.35 6.68
N ALA A 354 -2.51 -0.25 7.51
CA ALA A 354 -2.37 0.16 8.90
C ALA A 354 -1.56 -0.84 9.73
N ASN A 355 -1.58 -2.12 9.37
CA ASN A 355 -0.79 -3.16 10.04
C ASN A 355 0.70 -3.12 9.69
N TRP A 356 1.09 -2.48 8.59
CA TRP A 356 2.49 -2.34 8.18
C TRP A 356 3.16 -1.11 8.77
N LEU A 357 2.40 -0.07 9.08
CA LEU A 357 2.93 1.21 9.53
C LEU A 357 2.82 1.37 11.04
N THR A 358 3.76 2.09 11.64
CA THR A 358 3.65 2.45 13.06
C THR A 358 2.51 3.45 13.27
N GLN A 359 1.93 3.49 14.47
CA GLN A 359 0.89 4.48 14.79
C GLN A 359 1.36 5.93 14.58
N LYS A 360 2.65 6.20 14.81
CA LYS A 360 3.24 7.51 14.54
C LYS A 360 3.19 7.83 13.05
N THR A 361 3.63 6.90 12.21
CA THR A 361 3.63 7.06 10.74
C THR A 361 2.21 7.24 10.21
N VAL A 362 1.25 6.43 10.66
CA VAL A 362 -0.17 6.55 10.30
C VAL A 362 -0.73 7.91 10.70
N ARG A 363 -0.41 8.41 11.88
CA ARG A 363 -0.88 9.73 12.35
C ARG A 363 -0.28 10.90 11.57
N ASP A 364 0.98 10.80 11.15
CA ASP A 364 1.69 11.87 10.45
C ASP A 364 1.41 11.86 8.94
N LEU A 365 0.95 10.73 8.37
CA LEU A 365 0.65 10.53 6.96
C LEU A 365 -0.38 11.53 6.39
N PRO A 366 -1.54 11.81 7.00
CA PRO A 366 -2.51 12.77 6.47
C PRO A 366 -1.92 14.16 6.30
N ARG A 367 -1.09 14.62 7.26
CA ARG A 367 -0.41 15.92 7.20
C ARG A 367 0.58 16.00 6.03
N PHE A 368 1.27 14.89 5.75
CA PHE A 368 2.16 14.79 4.60
C PHE A 368 1.36 14.89 3.30
N VAL A 369 0.31 14.08 3.13
CA VAL A 369 -0.53 14.04 1.93
C VAL A 369 -1.15 15.41 1.66
N GLU A 370 -1.74 16.08 2.66
CA GLU A 370 -2.28 17.44 2.52
C GLU A 370 -1.22 18.46 2.13
N SER A 371 -0.04 18.38 2.76
CA SER A 371 1.09 19.28 2.46
C SER A 371 1.60 19.09 1.03
N ALA A 372 1.66 17.86 0.53
CA ALA A 372 2.04 17.55 -0.84
C ALA A 372 0.98 18.05 -1.84
N ALA A 373 -0.31 17.79 -1.57
CA ALA A 373 -1.43 18.19 -2.43
C ALA A 373 -1.57 19.72 -2.62
N ARG A 374 -1.17 20.51 -1.62
CA ARG A 374 -1.19 22.00 -1.71
C ARG A 374 -0.06 22.59 -2.53
N ARG A 375 0.88 21.79 -3.00
CA ARG A 375 2.07 22.24 -3.73
C ARG A 375 1.88 22.01 -5.23
N ASN A 376 1.83 23.06 -6.00
CA ASN A 376 1.66 23.00 -7.47
C ASN A 376 2.99 22.89 -8.24
N ASN A 377 4.08 22.50 -7.59
CA ASN A 377 5.43 22.41 -8.16
C ASN A 377 6.04 21.06 -7.85
N GLU A 378 6.39 20.29 -8.89
CA GLU A 378 6.98 18.96 -8.78
C GLU A 378 8.24 18.93 -7.89
N GLY A 379 9.14 19.90 -8.06
CA GLY A 379 10.35 19.98 -7.25
C GLY A 379 10.05 20.19 -5.76
N ALA A 380 8.98 20.94 -5.43
CA ALA A 380 8.56 21.14 -4.05
C ALA A 380 7.90 19.88 -3.47
N ILE A 381 7.16 19.12 -4.29
CA ILE A 381 6.59 17.82 -3.90
C ILE A 381 7.71 16.82 -3.66
N MET A 382 8.65 16.69 -4.60
CA MET A 382 9.81 15.81 -4.47
C MET A 382 10.63 16.12 -3.19
N TYR A 383 10.93 17.38 -2.92
CA TYR A 383 11.63 17.78 -1.71
C TYR A 383 10.87 17.40 -0.44
N ALA A 384 9.54 17.60 -0.41
CA ALA A 384 8.71 17.23 0.72
C ALA A 384 8.67 15.72 0.93
N THR A 385 8.57 14.94 -0.15
CA THR A 385 8.56 13.48 -0.11
C THR A 385 9.89 12.94 0.41
N ARG A 386 11.02 13.45 -0.10
CA ARG A 386 12.36 13.08 0.40
C ARG A 386 12.58 13.47 1.86
N ARG A 387 12.00 14.58 2.29
CA ARG A 387 12.02 14.98 3.70
C ARG A 387 11.19 14.02 4.56
N TYR A 388 9.97 13.68 4.13
CA TYR A 388 9.11 12.72 4.83
C TYR A 388 9.80 11.36 4.99
N LEU A 389 10.41 10.82 3.93
CA LEU A 389 11.13 9.55 3.99
C LEU A 389 12.38 9.59 4.88
N ARG A 390 13.00 10.77 5.07
CA ARG A 390 14.09 10.92 6.06
C ARG A 390 13.59 10.96 7.50
N GLU A 391 12.41 11.53 7.72
CA GLU A 391 11.75 11.56 9.03
C GLU A 391 11.10 10.19 9.38
N HIS A 392 10.79 9.38 8.36
CA HIS A 392 10.19 8.05 8.43
C HIS A 392 10.98 7.04 7.57
N PRO A 393 12.22 6.70 7.94
CA PRO A 393 13.07 5.80 7.14
C PRO A 393 12.48 4.40 6.99
N GLU A 394 11.66 3.96 7.94
CA GLU A 394 10.91 2.72 7.88
C GLU A 394 9.99 2.66 6.65
N VAL A 395 9.38 3.77 6.25
CA VAL A 395 8.51 3.82 5.05
C VAL A 395 9.30 3.55 3.78
N ALA A 396 10.51 4.12 3.66
CA ALA A 396 11.38 3.85 2.51
C ALA A 396 11.79 2.36 2.45
N GLY A 397 12.12 1.77 3.61
CA GLY A 397 12.44 0.36 3.72
C GLY A 397 11.28 -0.59 3.42
N LEU A 398 10.04 -0.14 3.66
CA LEU A 398 8.83 -0.92 3.38
C LEU A 398 8.39 -0.90 1.90
N VAL A 399 8.95 -0.01 1.07
CA VAL A 399 8.51 0.10 -0.33
C VAL A 399 8.56 -1.24 -1.08
N PRO A 400 9.65 -2.04 -1.02
CA PRO A 400 9.69 -3.35 -1.68
C PRO A 400 8.59 -4.29 -1.20
N GLU A 401 8.41 -4.38 0.12
CA GLU A 401 7.45 -5.28 0.76
C GLU A 401 6.01 -4.92 0.41
N LEU A 402 5.69 -3.64 0.44
CA LEU A 402 4.34 -3.16 0.16
C LEU A 402 4.00 -3.18 -1.34
N LEU A 403 4.97 -3.01 -2.24
CA LEU A 403 4.76 -3.25 -3.67
C LEU A 403 4.50 -4.72 -3.97
N ASP A 404 5.17 -5.63 -3.27
CA ASP A 404 5.01 -7.07 -3.45
C ASP A 404 3.69 -7.59 -2.85
N ARG A 405 3.40 -7.29 -1.57
CA ARG A 405 2.34 -7.94 -0.78
C ARG A 405 1.43 -7.00 0.02
N GLY A 406 1.54 -5.68 -0.19
CA GLY A 406 0.63 -4.70 0.39
C GLY A 406 -0.79 -4.81 -0.17
N ASP A 407 -1.75 -4.28 0.55
CA ASP A 407 -3.11 -4.07 0.05
C ASP A 407 -3.14 -3.03 -1.09
N PRO A 408 -4.24 -2.87 -1.82
CA PRO A 408 -4.31 -1.92 -2.93
C PRO A 408 -3.94 -0.49 -2.55
N MET A 409 -4.32 -0.04 -1.34
CA MET A 409 -4.03 1.32 -0.83
C MET A 409 -2.54 1.47 -0.53
N ALA A 410 -1.94 0.49 0.12
CA ALA A 410 -0.52 0.49 0.44
C ALA A 410 0.34 0.49 -0.82
N ARG A 411 0.01 -0.35 -1.81
CA ARG A 411 0.73 -0.39 -3.10
C ARG A 411 0.68 0.94 -3.83
N ASP A 412 -0.51 1.53 -3.94
CA ASP A 412 -0.67 2.83 -4.61
C ASP A 412 0.09 3.93 -3.89
N PHE A 413 0.01 3.97 -2.57
CA PHE A 413 0.73 4.92 -1.73
C PHE A 413 2.25 4.83 -1.91
N VAL A 414 2.84 3.62 -1.79
CA VAL A 414 4.30 3.48 -1.89
C VAL A 414 4.81 3.63 -3.32
N LEU A 415 4.02 3.23 -4.32
CA LEU A 415 4.32 3.46 -5.73
C LEU A 415 4.47 4.96 -6.02
N HIS A 416 3.46 5.76 -5.66
CA HIS A 416 3.50 7.20 -5.85
C HIS A 416 4.59 7.87 -5.01
N THR A 417 4.78 7.44 -3.76
CA THR A 417 5.83 7.97 -2.88
C THR A 417 7.22 7.71 -3.44
N ALA A 418 7.47 6.51 -3.96
CA ALA A 418 8.77 6.13 -4.54
C ALA A 418 9.04 6.92 -5.84
N MET A 419 8.03 7.05 -6.72
CA MET A 419 8.14 7.86 -7.95
C MET A 419 8.40 9.34 -7.63
N MET A 420 7.69 9.91 -6.65
CA MET A 420 7.88 11.31 -6.24
C MET A 420 9.20 11.56 -5.52
N ALA A 421 9.73 10.58 -4.80
CA ALA A 421 11.03 10.69 -4.16
C ALA A 421 12.17 10.66 -5.18
N ASP A 422 12.04 9.89 -6.24
CA ASP A 422 12.98 9.74 -7.33
C ASP A 422 14.43 9.60 -6.83
N THR A 423 14.68 8.56 -6.03
CA THR A 423 16.01 8.22 -5.54
C THR A 423 16.53 6.95 -6.23
N PRO A 424 17.86 6.78 -6.41
CA PRO A 424 18.41 5.59 -7.10
C PRO A 424 17.92 4.28 -6.51
N ASP A 425 17.87 4.16 -5.17
CA ASP A 425 17.45 2.94 -4.48
C ASP A 425 15.96 2.63 -4.73
N LEU A 426 15.09 3.64 -4.62
CA LEU A 426 13.66 3.47 -4.87
C LEU A 426 13.37 3.23 -6.35
N ASN A 427 14.12 3.85 -7.25
CA ASN A 427 14.00 3.61 -8.68
C ASN A 427 14.41 2.17 -9.06
N ALA A 428 15.39 1.58 -8.37
CA ALA A 428 15.73 0.17 -8.53
C ALA A 428 14.57 -0.74 -8.10
N VAL A 429 13.94 -0.44 -6.97
CA VAL A 429 12.75 -1.17 -6.49
C VAL A 429 11.57 -1.02 -7.45
N LEU A 430 11.32 0.19 -7.97
CA LEU A 430 10.28 0.43 -8.98
C LEU A 430 10.53 -0.36 -10.27
N ARG A 431 11.79 -0.48 -10.70
CA ARG A 431 12.16 -1.32 -11.85
C ARG A 431 11.81 -2.78 -11.60
N ASP A 432 12.18 -3.32 -10.45
CA ASP A 432 11.94 -4.73 -10.12
C ASP A 432 10.44 -5.01 -10.02
N PHE A 433 9.65 -4.08 -9.46
CA PHE A 433 8.20 -4.14 -9.46
C PHE A 433 7.61 -4.09 -10.88
N ALA A 434 8.07 -3.15 -11.71
CA ALA A 434 7.59 -3.00 -13.09
C ALA A 434 7.82 -4.25 -13.94
N LEU A 435 8.96 -4.92 -13.74
CA LEU A 435 9.36 -6.15 -14.43
C LEU A 435 8.79 -7.42 -13.76
N GLY A 436 8.10 -7.28 -12.64
CA GLY A 436 7.48 -8.37 -11.88
C GLY A 436 6.06 -8.71 -12.34
N GLN A 437 5.37 -9.51 -11.51
CA GLN A 437 3.99 -9.99 -11.78
C GLN A 437 2.96 -9.47 -10.76
N HIS A 438 3.38 -8.80 -9.69
CA HIS A 438 2.52 -8.30 -8.63
C HIS A 438 1.89 -6.95 -8.98
N GLY A 439 0.74 -6.67 -8.38
CA GLY A 439 -0.04 -5.46 -8.66
C GLY A 439 -0.78 -5.49 -10.01
N THR A 440 -1.49 -4.43 -10.33
CA THR A 440 -2.22 -4.30 -11.60
C THR A 440 -1.29 -3.96 -12.76
N ASP A 441 -1.72 -4.27 -14.00
CA ASP A 441 -0.99 -3.85 -15.21
C ASP A 441 -0.75 -2.33 -15.21
N GLU A 442 -1.74 -1.54 -14.77
CA GLU A 442 -1.64 -0.08 -14.70
C GLU A 442 -0.52 0.37 -13.76
N MET A 443 -0.41 -0.23 -12.56
CA MET A 443 0.66 0.10 -11.60
C MET A 443 2.03 -0.23 -12.16
N ARG A 444 2.19 -1.44 -12.76
CA ARG A 444 3.46 -1.85 -13.38
C ARG A 444 3.84 -0.97 -14.56
N MET A 445 2.86 -0.58 -15.39
CA MET A 445 3.10 0.34 -16.50
C MET A 445 3.53 1.73 -16.03
N LYS A 446 2.90 2.28 -14.98
CA LYS A 446 3.31 3.55 -14.36
C LYS A 446 4.75 3.49 -13.86
N ALA A 447 5.10 2.41 -13.13
CA ALA A 447 6.46 2.20 -12.65
C ALA A 447 7.45 2.05 -13.81
N ALA A 448 7.12 1.27 -14.84
CA ALA A 448 7.95 1.08 -16.02
C ALA A 448 8.22 2.40 -16.75
N GLN A 449 7.19 3.20 -16.95
CA GLN A 449 7.30 4.50 -17.61
C GLN A 449 8.17 5.48 -16.83
N HIS A 450 7.98 5.55 -15.50
CA HIS A 450 8.87 6.34 -14.63
C HIS A 450 10.32 5.86 -14.75
N CYS A 451 10.57 4.55 -14.65
CA CYS A 451 11.92 3.97 -14.75
C CYS A 451 12.61 4.26 -16.08
N VAL A 452 11.85 4.33 -17.18
CA VAL A 452 12.40 4.72 -18.49
C VAL A 452 12.71 6.21 -18.53
N GLN A 453 11.85 7.07 -17.97
CA GLN A 453 12.08 8.52 -17.91
C GLN A 453 13.34 8.88 -17.12
N VAL A 454 13.60 8.16 -16.00
CA VAL A 454 14.80 8.37 -15.17
C VAL A 454 16.02 7.55 -15.64
N GLY A 455 15.86 6.72 -16.68
CA GLY A 455 16.95 5.98 -17.31
C GLY A 455 17.39 4.69 -16.60
N VAL A 456 16.56 4.16 -15.68
CA VAL A 456 16.80 2.90 -14.96
C VAL A 456 16.38 1.67 -15.79
N ILE A 457 15.34 1.83 -16.60
CA ILE A 457 15.01 0.90 -17.68
C ILE A 457 15.42 1.60 -18.99
N PRO A 458 16.19 0.93 -19.87
CA PRO A 458 16.54 1.53 -21.15
C PRO A 458 15.31 1.70 -22.03
N THR A 459 15.29 2.76 -22.82
CA THR A 459 14.29 2.94 -23.87
C THR A 459 14.42 1.81 -24.90
N GLY A 460 13.31 1.18 -25.26
CA GLY A 460 13.32 0.08 -26.23
C GLY A 460 12.29 -1.01 -25.90
N LEU A 461 12.42 -2.15 -26.57
CA LEU A 461 11.57 -3.32 -26.30
C LEU A 461 11.88 -3.87 -24.92
N THR A 462 10.87 -3.88 -24.07
CA THR A 462 10.96 -4.39 -22.71
C THR A 462 9.87 -5.44 -22.50
N ARG A 463 10.25 -6.57 -21.91
CA ARG A 463 9.33 -7.67 -21.62
C ARG A 463 8.61 -7.41 -20.31
N LEU A 464 7.29 -7.22 -20.37
CA LEU A 464 6.42 -6.94 -19.24
C LEU A 464 5.34 -8.03 -19.09
N TRP A 465 4.91 -8.26 -17.86
CA TRP A 465 3.78 -9.12 -17.55
C TRP A 465 2.48 -8.34 -17.68
N LEU A 466 1.69 -8.60 -18.72
CA LEU A 466 0.44 -7.89 -19.02
C LEU A 466 -0.68 -8.90 -19.31
N LYS A 467 -1.85 -8.72 -18.69
CA LYS A 467 -3.05 -9.57 -18.88
C LYS A 467 -2.79 -11.06 -18.66
N GLY A 468 -1.82 -11.42 -17.82
CA GLY A 468 -1.49 -12.80 -17.50
C GLY A 468 -0.49 -13.46 -18.45
N GLU A 469 0.20 -12.70 -19.29
CA GLU A 469 1.22 -13.21 -20.20
C GLU A 469 2.42 -12.24 -20.33
N TRP A 470 3.57 -12.78 -20.70
CA TRP A 470 4.77 -11.97 -20.97
C TRP A 470 4.67 -11.36 -22.37
N THR A 471 4.59 -10.04 -22.43
CA THR A 471 4.45 -9.28 -23.67
C THR A 471 5.63 -8.33 -23.84
N ASP A 472 6.24 -8.33 -25.04
CA ASP A 472 7.27 -7.38 -25.40
C ASP A 472 6.60 -6.04 -25.77
N LEU A 473 6.86 -5.01 -24.98
CA LEU A 473 6.32 -3.67 -25.18
C LEU A 473 7.47 -2.68 -25.41
N LEU A 474 7.28 -1.81 -26.37
CA LEU A 474 8.23 -0.72 -26.59
C LEU A 474 7.95 0.41 -25.59
N LEU A 475 8.89 0.61 -24.68
CA LEU A 475 8.84 1.70 -23.70
C LEU A 475 9.66 2.89 -24.19
N ILE A 476 9.08 4.08 -24.09
CA ILE A 476 9.69 5.33 -24.48
C ILE A 476 9.73 6.32 -23.31
N GLY A 477 10.91 6.96 -23.15
CA GLY A 477 11.17 7.89 -22.05
C GLY A 477 11.06 9.37 -22.43
N PHE A 478 10.08 9.73 -23.29
CA PHE A 478 9.94 11.08 -23.78
C PHE A 478 8.49 11.58 -23.76
N GLU A 479 8.33 12.90 -23.71
CA GLU A 479 7.07 13.61 -23.76
C GLU A 479 6.74 14.02 -25.20
N LEU A 480 5.46 13.85 -25.61
CA LEU A 480 4.96 14.39 -26.88
C LEU A 480 4.23 15.71 -26.63
N HIS A 481 4.50 16.69 -27.48
CA HIS A 481 3.87 18.02 -27.39
C HIS A 481 3.48 18.58 -28.75
N GLY A 482 2.52 19.51 -28.75
CA GLY A 482 2.10 20.23 -29.93
C GLY A 482 2.60 21.67 -30.01
N GLU A 483 3.54 22.07 -29.14
CA GLU A 483 4.09 23.43 -29.14
C GLU A 483 5.03 23.63 -30.34
N GLN A 484 5.02 24.81 -30.93
CA GLN A 484 5.88 25.15 -32.07
C GLN A 484 7.37 25.00 -31.70
N VAL A 485 8.09 24.20 -32.47
CA VAL A 485 9.51 23.88 -32.17
C VAL A 485 10.43 25.05 -32.55
N ILE A 486 10.18 25.67 -33.71
CA ILE A 486 10.93 26.81 -34.21
C ILE A 486 9.98 28.01 -34.34
N PRO A 487 10.14 29.05 -33.53
CA PRO A 487 9.29 30.22 -33.63
C PRO A 487 9.64 31.06 -34.85
N HIS A 488 8.62 31.60 -35.51
CA HIS A 488 8.70 32.49 -36.65
C HIS A 488 7.97 33.79 -36.42
N SER A 489 8.30 34.82 -37.21
CA SER A 489 7.50 36.04 -37.26
C SER A 489 6.13 35.77 -37.90
N THR A 490 5.10 36.50 -37.49
CA THR A 490 3.74 36.34 -38.02
C THR A 490 3.68 36.43 -39.56
N GLN A 491 4.61 37.18 -40.18
CA GLN A 491 4.71 37.27 -41.62
C GLN A 491 5.23 35.98 -42.26
N VAL A 492 6.24 35.34 -41.65
CA VAL A 492 6.77 34.05 -42.11
C VAL A 492 5.77 32.95 -41.88
N GLU A 493 5.11 32.91 -40.71
CA GLU A 493 4.05 31.93 -40.42
C GLU A 493 2.94 31.94 -41.49
N ARG A 494 2.49 33.10 -41.90
CA ARG A 494 1.47 33.23 -42.93
C ARG A 494 1.92 32.66 -44.27
N VAL A 495 3.16 32.95 -44.67
CA VAL A 495 3.74 32.45 -45.93
C VAL A 495 3.97 30.92 -45.82
N ALA A 496 4.40 30.43 -44.65
CA ALA A 496 4.64 29.00 -44.41
C ALA A 496 3.32 28.20 -44.48
N VAL A 497 2.22 28.72 -43.92
CA VAL A 497 0.89 28.09 -44.03
C VAL A 497 0.44 28.01 -45.51
N GLU A 498 0.60 29.07 -46.26
CA GLU A 498 0.25 29.06 -47.69
C GLU A 498 1.14 28.10 -48.49
N ALA A 499 2.43 28.03 -48.17
CA ALA A 499 3.38 27.11 -48.81
C ALA A 499 3.03 25.66 -48.50
N GLY A 500 2.70 25.35 -47.24
CA GLY A 500 2.23 24.01 -46.82
C GLY A 500 0.93 23.62 -47.57
N GLN A 501 -0.04 24.50 -47.65
CA GLN A 501 -1.27 24.26 -48.44
C GLN A 501 -0.95 23.99 -49.93
N ALA A 502 -0.01 24.72 -50.53
CA ALA A 502 0.41 24.50 -51.91
C ALA A 502 1.07 23.11 -52.09
N MET A 503 1.86 22.64 -51.11
CA MET A 503 2.41 21.27 -51.11
C MET A 503 1.32 20.21 -51.05
N TRP A 504 0.32 20.41 -50.19
CA TRP A 504 -0.82 19.49 -50.06
C TRP A 504 -1.68 19.39 -51.32
N GLN A 505 -1.73 20.48 -52.09
CA GLN A 505 -2.48 20.59 -53.37
C GLN A 505 -1.66 20.17 -54.58
N ASP A 506 -0.49 19.54 -54.37
CA ASP A 506 0.46 19.13 -55.42
C ASP A 506 0.94 20.28 -56.30
N GLN A 507 0.93 21.51 -55.75
CA GLN A 507 1.39 22.75 -56.42
C GLN A 507 2.86 23.04 -56.08
N ALA A 508 3.75 22.11 -56.38
CA ALA A 508 5.16 22.13 -55.92
C ALA A 508 5.94 23.38 -56.31
N GLU A 509 5.73 23.92 -57.53
CA GLU A 509 6.36 25.18 -57.98
C GLU A 509 5.86 26.42 -57.20
N ARG A 510 4.60 26.43 -56.81
CA ARG A 510 4.06 27.48 -55.96
C ARG A 510 4.62 27.40 -54.55
N ALA A 511 4.71 26.22 -54.01
CA ALA A 511 5.31 25.97 -52.72
C ALA A 511 6.79 26.42 -52.69
N GLU A 512 7.57 26.10 -53.71
CA GLU A 512 8.97 26.54 -53.84
C GLU A 512 9.07 28.08 -53.77
N ARG A 513 8.24 28.82 -54.55
CA ARG A 513 8.27 30.27 -54.51
C ARG A 513 7.96 30.84 -53.12
N LEU A 514 6.99 30.27 -52.44
CA LEU A 514 6.59 30.69 -51.10
C LEU A 514 7.67 30.36 -50.05
N TRP A 515 8.27 29.18 -50.09
CA TRP A 515 9.38 28.84 -49.19
C TRP A 515 10.61 29.72 -49.43
N LYS A 516 10.93 30.05 -50.67
CA LYS A 516 11.98 31.03 -51.00
C LYS A 516 11.63 32.44 -50.51
N GLN A 517 10.36 32.82 -50.50
CA GLN A 517 9.92 34.08 -49.91
C GLN A 517 10.07 34.08 -48.40
N ALA A 518 9.71 32.98 -47.72
CA ALA A 518 9.89 32.83 -46.28
C ALA A 518 11.38 32.91 -45.91
N LEU A 519 12.27 32.22 -46.65
CA LEU A 519 13.71 32.25 -46.45
C LEU A 519 14.38 33.60 -46.72
N LYS A 520 13.78 34.47 -47.54
CA LYS A 520 14.25 35.86 -47.67
C LYS A 520 13.97 36.70 -46.43
N LEU A 521 12.93 36.35 -45.67
CA LEU A 521 12.60 37.04 -44.43
C LEU A 521 13.38 36.47 -43.25
N GLU A 522 13.57 35.15 -43.19
CA GLU A 522 14.29 34.42 -42.15
C GLU A 522 15.23 33.37 -42.78
N PRO A 523 16.47 33.78 -43.20
CA PRO A 523 17.34 32.94 -44.04
C PRO A 523 17.96 31.72 -43.30
N ASP A 524 18.10 31.77 -41.96
CA ASP A 524 18.84 30.79 -41.19
C ASP A 524 17.89 29.87 -40.37
N LYS A 525 16.80 29.42 -40.99
CA LYS A 525 15.82 28.56 -40.38
C LYS A 525 15.83 27.17 -41.05
N PRO A 526 16.25 26.10 -40.33
CA PRO A 526 16.39 24.76 -40.90
C PRO A 526 15.08 24.17 -41.43
N ASP A 527 13.97 24.45 -40.78
CA ASP A 527 12.63 23.96 -41.16
C ASP A 527 12.16 24.59 -42.49
N LEU A 528 12.44 25.87 -42.74
CA LEU A 528 12.14 26.51 -44.00
C LEU A 528 13.00 25.96 -45.14
N LEU A 529 14.30 25.72 -44.87
CA LEU A 529 15.21 25.06 -45.81
C LEU A 529 14.77 23.64 -46.12
N TYR A 530 14.38 22.89 -45.09
CA TYR A 530 13.92 21.50 -45.23
C TYR A 530 12.63 21.43 -46.09
N ASN A 531 11.66 22.28 -45.80
CA ASN A 531 10.44 22.35 -46.60
C ASN A 531 10.68 22.79 -48.07
N LEU A 532 11.68 23.64 -48.32
CA LEU A 532 12.11 23.96 -49.70
C LEU A 532 12.72 22.71 -50.36
N ALA A 533 13.54 21.93 -49.67
CA ALA A 533 14.09 20.68 -50.17
C ALA A 533 12.97 19.68 -50.53
N GLN A 534 11.94 19.57 -49.72
CA GLN A 534 10.76 18.76 -50.02
C GLN A 534 10.00 19.26 -51.28
N ALA A 535 9.88 20.56 -51.45
CA ALA A 535 9.27 21.15 -52.67
C ALA A 535 10.10 20.83 -53.92
N TYR A 536 11.43 20.76 -53.83
CA TYR A 536 12.28 20.29 -54.94
C TYR A 536 12.09 18.79 -55.21
N ALA A 537 11.97 17.96 -54.18
CA ALA A 537 11.72 16.53 -54.33
C ALA A 537 10.37 16.25 -55.04
N LEU A 538 9.30 16.97 -54.66
CA LEU A 538 8.00 16.91 -55.34
C LEU A 538 8.05 17.28 -56.83
N GLN A 539 9.00 18.16 -57.24
CA GLN A 539 9.27 18.51 -58.62
C GLN A 539 10.21 17.54 -59.34
N ASN A 540 10.57 16.40 -58.70
CA ASN A 540 11.55 15.44 -59.19
C ASN A 540 12.97 16.03 -59.37
N ARG A 541 13.29 17.15 -58.73
CA ARG A 541 14.60 17.83 -58.71
C ARG A 541 15.43 17.28 -57.56
N LEU A 542 15.76 15.98 -57.65
CA LEU A 542 16.36 15.21 -56.54
C LEU A 542 17.77 15.68 -56.16
N ASP A 543 18.56 16.16 -57.13
CA ASP A 543 19.92 16.65 -56.85
C ASP A 543 19.94 17.95 -56.05
N GLU A 544 19.00 18.86 -56.31
CA GLU A 544 18.87 20.10 -55.58
C GLU A 544 18.27 19.86 -54.18
N SER A 545 17.33 18.95 -54.08
CA SER A 545 16.83 18.49 -52.77
C SER A 545 17.93 17.90 -51.91
N ARG A 546 18.75 17.01 -52.46
CA ARG A 546 19.89 16.39 -51.78
C ARG A 546 20.96 17.42 -51.37
N ALA A 547 21.31 18.33 -52.24
CA ALA A 547 22.28 19.38 -51.93
C ALA A 547 21.82 20.24 -50.75
N LEU A 548 20.53 20.56 -50.71
CA LEU A 548 19.94 21.39 -49.63
C LEU A 548 19.83 20.62 -48.30
N THR A 549 19.46 19.35 -48.34
CA THR A 549 19.43 18.50 -47.11
C THR A 549 20.85 18.26 -46.56
N GLU A 550 21.85 18.15 -47.41
CA GLU A 550 23.25 18.06 -46.96
C GLU A 550 23.74 19.38 -46.35
N GLU A 551 23.36 20.53 -46.94
CA GLU A 551 23.63 21.85 -46.37
C GLU A 551 22.97 21.98 -44.98
N ILE A 552 21.71 21.54 -44.82
CA ILE A 552 20.99 21.55 -43.51
C ILE A 552 21.78 20.71 -42.51
N ARG A 553 22.21 19.51 -42.86
CA ARG A 553 22.95 18.60 -41.96
C ARG A 553 24.27 19.22 -41.50
N GLN A 554 24.99 19.96 -42.36
CA GLN A 554 26.26 20.61 -42.02
C GLN A 554 26.07 21.85 -41.15
N ARG A 555 25.05 22.68 -41.47
CA ARG A 555 24.80 23.94 -40.75
C ARG A 555 23.99 23.76 -39.46
N PHE A 556 23.11 22.76 -39.43
CA PHE A 556 22.17 22.49 -38.35
C PHE A 556 22.21 21.02 -37.98
N PRO A 557 23.32 20.53 -37.42
CA PRO A 557 23.50 19.10 -37.11
C PRO A 557 22.46 18.54 -36.12
N ASP A 558 21.88 19.38 -35.26
CA ASP A 558 20.86 19.00 -34.28
C ASP A 558 19.43 19.04 -34.85
N TYR A 559 19.25 19.45 -36.12
CA TYR A 559 17.93 19.48 -36.74
C TYR A 559 17.45 18.09 -37.11
N LEU A 560 16.39 17.65 -36.45
CA LEU A 560 15.92 16.26 -36.50
C LEU A 560 15.61 15.76 -37.91
N PHE A 561 14.86 16.52 -38.72
CA PHE A 561 14.46 16.03 -40.03
C PHE A 561 15.66 15.84 -40.97
N GLY A 562 16.74 16.60 -40.80
CA GLY A 562 18.01 16.39 -41.54
C GLY A 562 18.70 15.08 -41.11
N GLN A 563 18.59 14.73 -39.84
CA GLN A 563 19.14 13.43 -39.36
C GLN A 563 18.25 12.26 -39.81
N ILE A 564 16.93 12.40 -39.82
CA ILE A 564 16.02 11.38 -40.36
C ILE A 564 16.27 11.11 -41.86
N ASP A 565 16.52 12.15 -42.66
CA ASP A 565 16.87 11.97 -44.07
C ASP A 565 18.19 11.19 -44.22
N ALA A 566 19.17 11.43 -43.34
CA ALA A 566 20.43 10.63 -43.33
C ALA A 566 20.14 9.17 -42.98
N VAL A 567 19.24 8.89 -42.01
CA VAL A 567 18.84 7.52 -41.67
C VAL A 567 18.19 6.83 -42.86
N ARG A 568 17.25 7.47 -43.54
CA ARG A 568 16.58 6.90 -44.71
C ARG A 568 17.56 6.60 -45.86
N ARG A 569 18.51 7.49 -46.09
CA ARG A 569 19.59 7.25 -47.08
C ARG A 569 20.45 6.05 -46.71
N LEU A 570 20.96 6.00 -45.47
CA LEU A 570 21.74 4.89 -44.97
C LEU A 570 20.99 3.56 -45.06
N THR A 571 19.68 3.59 -44.73
CA THR A 571 18.80 2.42 -44.88
C THR A 571 18.73 1.96 -46.35
N ALA A 572 18.57 2.89 -47.29
CA ALA A 572 18.53 2.56 -48.72
C ALA A 572 19.88 2.04 -49.22
N GLU A 573 21.00 2.52 -48.64
CA GLU A 573 22.36 2.04 -48.91
C GLU A 573 22.70 0.73 -48.19
N GLN A 574 21.76 0.11 -47.44
CA GLN A 574 21.92 -1.10 -46.61
C GLN A 574 22.96 -0.96 -45.47
N ARG A 575 23.25 0.27 -45.04
CA ARG A 575 24.16 0.61 -43.93
C ARG A 575 23.38 0.72 -42.64
N TYR A 576 22.77 -0.41 -42.22
CA TYR A 576 21.77 -0.45 -41.14
C TYR A 576 22.36 -0.07 -39.78
N GLU A 577 23.57 -0.51 -39.47
CA GLU A 577 24.25 -0.19 -38.20
C GLU A 577 24.46 1.31 -38.01
N GLU A 578 24.84 2.02 -39.08
CA GLU A 578 25.05 3.46 -39.05
C GLU A 578 23.68 4.21 -38.94
N ALA A 579 22.66 3.72 -39.62
CA ALA A 579 21.33 4.24 -39.51
C ALA A 579 20.78 4.09 -38.07
N GLN A 580 20.96 2.90 -37.49
CA GLN A 580 20.53 2.63 -36.10
C GLN A 580 21.31 3.51 -35.10
N ALA A 581 22.58 3.74 -35.27
CA ALA A 581 23.37 4.60 -34.38
C ALA A 581 22.82 6.05 -34.33
N ILE A 582 22.35 6.60 -35.45
CA ILE A 582 21.69 7.92 -35.46
C ILE A 582 20.35 7.87 -34.71
N LEU A 583 19.55 6.84 -34.95
CA LEU A 583 18.23 6.68 -34.27
C LEU A 583 18.42 6.50 -32.75
N ASP A 584 19.45 5.75 -32.31
CA ASP A 584 19.77 5.57 -30.89
C ASP A 584 20.18 6.88 -30.20
N GLN A 585 20.85 7.78 -30.92
CA GLN A 585 21.14 9.12 -30.39
C GLN A 585 19.87 9.97 -30.29
N LEU A 586 19.02 9.95 -31.29
CA LEU A 586 17.75 10.66 -31.29
C LEU A 586 16.85 10.18 -30.16
N MET A 587 16.87 8.87 -29.86
CA MET A 587 16.07 8.26 -28.80
C MET A 587 16.39 8.81 -27.39
N LYS A 588 17.50 9.49 -27.18
CA LYS A 588 17.88 10.14 -25.91
C LYS A 588 17.15 11.45 -25.65
N ARG A 589 16.44 12.00 -26.64
CA ARG A 589 15.65 13.23 -26.50
C ARG A 589 14.48 12.98 -25.54
N LYS A 590 14.24 13.91 -24.64
CA LYS A 590 13.18 13.80 -23.62
C LYS A 590 11.85 14.44 -24.04
N ARG A 591 11.84 15.29 -25.07
CA ARG A 591 10.64 15.96 -25.60
C ARG A 591 10.64 15.92 -27.12
N TRP A 592 9.46 15.64 -27.70
CA TRP A 592 9.28 15.52 -29.13
C TRP A 592 8.00 16.24 -29.55
N HIS A 593 8.07 17.01 -30.61
CA HIS A 593 6.85 17.46 -31.27
C HIS A 593 6.19 16.28 -32.01
N PHE A 594 4.86 16.27 -32.11
CA PHE A 594 4.15 15.17 -32.80
C PHE A 594 4.70 14.86 -34.18
N SER A 595 5.01 15.90 -35.00
CA SER A 595 5.59 15.70 -36.35
C SER A 595 7.01 15.15 -36.33
N GLU A 596 7.82 15.51 -35.33
CA GLU A 596 9.16 14.98 -35.15
C GLU A 596 9.10 13.49 -34.78
N PHE A 597 8.19 13.15 -33.86
CA PHE A 597 7.96 11.77 -33.45
C PHE A 597 7.44 10.92 -34.61
N ALA A 598 6.51 11.44 -35.41
CA ALA A 598 6.00 10.75 -36.59
C ALA A 598 7.13 10.45 -37.61
N ALA A 599 8.02 11.40 -37.85
CA ALA A 599 9.17 11.21 -38.76
C ALA A 599 10.15 10.16 -38.22
N PHE A 600 10.42 10.19 -36.91
CA PHE A 600 11.29 9.25 -36.22
C PHE A 600 10.71 7.83 -36.22
N ALA A 601 9.43 7.68 -35.84
CA ALA A 601 8.74 6.38 -35.84
C ALA A 601 8.67 5.78 -37.26
N GLY A 602 8.40 6.62 -38.24
CA GLY A 602 8.43 6.21 -39.65
C GLY A 602 9.80 5.67 -40.07
N ALA A 603 10.90 6.36 -39.72
CA ALA A 603 12.25 5.91 -40.01
C ALA A 603 12.63 4.61 -39.30
N GLN A 604 12.21 4.43 -38.06
CA GLN A 604 12.36 3.15 -37.32
C GLN A 604 11.64 1.99 -38.03
N ILE A 605 10.40 2.22 -38.46
CA ILE A 605 9.62 1.21 -39.17
C ILE A 605 10.29 0.88 -40.51
N GLU A 606 10.72 1.88 -41.27
CA GLU A 606 11.42 1.71 -42.55
C GLU A 606 12.73 0.91 -42.40
N LEU A 607 13.55 1.23 -41.40
CA LEU A 607 14.79 0.51 -41.10
C LEU A 607 14.51 -0.96 -40.74
N HIS A 608 13.60 -1.22 -39.80
CA HIS A 608 13.29 -2.59 -39.38
C HIS A 608 12.65 -3.43 -40.51
N LEU A 609 11.86 -2.80 -41.40
CA LEU A 609 11.35 -3.49 -42.58
C LEU A 609 12.47 -3.85 -43.54
N ALA A 610 13.47 -2.95 -43.73
CA ALA A 610 14.66 -3.22 -44.57
C ALA A 610 15.55 -4.34 -44.02
N GLU A 611 15.70 -4.42 -42.72
CA GLU A 611 16.37 -5.49 -41.98
C GLU A 611 15.59 -6.82 -41.99
N GLY A 612 14.30 -6.81 -42.36
CA GLY A 612 13.44 -7.98 -42.29
C GLY A 612 12.83 -8.23 -40.90
N ASN A 613 13.04 -7.32 -39.93
CA ASN A 613 12.51 -7.42 -38.56
C ASN A 613 11.05 -6.86 -38.48
N ARG A 614 10.13 -7.63 -39.01
CA ARG A 614 8.70 -7.22 -39.04
C ARG A 614 8.07 -7.07 -37.66
N ALA A 615 8.58 -7.79 -36.65
CA ALA A 615 8.06 -7.72 -35.29
C ALA A 615 8.35 -6.32 -34.68
N ALA A 616 9.60 -5.88 -34.76
CA ALA A 616 9.99 -4.54 -34.32
C ALA A 616 9.25 -3.43 -35.08
N ALA A 617 9.15 -3.56 -36.40
CA ALA A 617 8.39 -2.59 -37.23
C ALA A 617 6.93 -2.51 -36.80
N LYS A 618 6.28 -3.63 -36.47
CA LYS A 618 4.90 -3.68 -35.97
C LYS A 618 4.77 -3.01 -34.59
N SER A 619 5.72 -3.22 -33.69
CA SER A 619 5.72 -2.57 -32.37
C SER A 619 5.84 -1.05 -32.48
N TRP A 620 6.69 -0.55 -33.38
CA TRP A 620 6.81 0.88 -33.66
C TRP A 620 5.53 1.47 -34.25
N LEU A 621 4.87 0.76 -35.16
CA LEU A 621 3.60 1.20 -35.75
C LEU A 621 2.47 1.26 -34.70
N GLU A 622 2.39 0.27 -33.83
CA GLU A 622 1.39 0.24 -32.77
C GLU A 622 1.58 1.39 -31.79
N MET A 623 2.83 1.68 -31.42
CA MET A 623 3.16 2.82 -30.56
C MET A 623 2.78 4.16 -31.24
N TRP A 624 3.11 4.30 -32.52
CA TRP A 624 2.73 5.52 -33.25
C TRP A 624 1.23 5.69 -33.31
N ARG A 625 0.48 4.62 -33.55
CA ARG A 625 -0.99 4.63 -33.53
C ARG A 625 -1.55 5.06 -32.16
N GLN A 626 -0.93 4.63 -31.06
CA GLN A 626 -1.36 5.06 -29.71
C GLN A 626 -1.07 6.54 -29.46
N ALA A 627 0.01 7.07 -30.01
CA ALA A 627 0.43 8.45 -29.84
C ALA A 627 -0.35 9.44 -30.73
N ASP A 628 -0.65 9.04 -31.96
CA ASP A 628 -1.32 9.86 -32.98
C ASP A 628 -2.17 8.95 -33.90
N PRO A 629 -3.36 8.52 -33.43
CA PRO A 629 -4.18 7.50 -34.13
C PRO A 629 -4.68 7.93 -35.52
N ASP A 630 -4.80 9.20 -35.76
CA ASP A 630 -5.36 9.77 -37.01
C ASP A 630 -4.28 10.15 -38.05
N HIS A 631 -3.01 9.81 -37.78
CA HIS A 631 -1.93 10.18 -38.70
C HIS A 631 -2.02 9.38 -40.02
N PRO A 632 -2.05 10.03 -41.20
CA PRO A 632 -2.34 9.38 -42.49
C PRO A 632 -1.31 8.30 -42.89
N SER A 633 -0.06 8.41 -42.43
CA SER A 633 0.99 7.43 -42.74
C SER A 633 0.79 6.09 -42.05
N ILE A 634 0.00 6.02 -40.97
CA ILE A 634 -0.27 4.76 -40.26
C ILE A 634 -0.92 3.73 -41.18
N GLU A 635 -1.97 4.13 -41.93
CA GLU A 635 -2.63 3.25 -42.86
C GLU A 635 -1.67 2.74 -43.98
N GLN A 636 -0.74 3.57 -44.42
CA GLN A 636 0.27 3.20 -45.39
C GLN A 636 1.21 2.10 -44.86
N PHE A 637 1.72 2.26 -43.63
CA PHE A 637 2.58 1.26 -42.99
C PHE A 637 1.82 -0.04 -42.65
N GLU A 638 0.56 0.03 -42.29
CA GLU A 638 -0.30 -1.15 -42.12
C GLU A 638 -0.39 -1.98 -43.40
N LYS A 639 -0.61 -1.34 -44.52
CA LYS A 639 -0.65 -2.00 -45.84
C LYS A 639 0.69 -2.65 -46.18
N GLN A 640 1.81 -2.02 -45.84
CA GLN A 640 3.15 -2.59 -46.03
C GLN A 640 3.40 -3.81 -45.13
N LEU A 641 3.00 -3.72 -43.87
CA LEU A 641 3.12 -4.81 -42.89
C LEU A 641 2.11 -5.95 -43.13
N GLY A 642 0.95 -5.69 -43.74
CA GLY A 642 -0.05 -6.70 -44.11
C GLY A 642 0.32 -7.50 -45.36
N ARG A 643 1.18 -7.03 -46.25
CA ARG A 643 1.63 -7.76 -47.44
C ARG A 643 2.53 -8.91 -47.01
N LYS A 644 2.06 -10.17 -47.20
CA LYS A 644 2.92 -11.37 -47.08
C LYS A 644 4.01 -11.24 -48.13
N THR A 645 5.28 -11.19 -47.74
CA THR A 645 6.42 -11.27 -48.66
C THR A 645 6.35 -12.61 -49.38
N ASN A 646 6.00 -12.59 -50.67
CA ASN A 646 6.10 -13.74 -51.50
C ASN A 646 7.57 -14.07 -51.62
N TRP A 647 7.99 -15.35 -51.40
CA TRP A 647 9.37 -15.82 -51.53
C TRP A 647 9.98 -15.52 -52.91
N ARG A 648 9.12 -15.24 -53.92
CA ARG A 648 9.53 -14.85 -55.28
C ARG A 648 10.13 -13.47 -55.40
N ASP A 649 9.84 -12.53 -54.48
CA ASP A 649 10.36 -11.18 -54.51
C ASP A 649 11.81 -11.05 -53.99
N ARG A 650 12.35 -12.13 -53.40
CA ARG A 650 13.75 -12.20 -52.95
C ARG A 650 14.76 -12.65 -54.01
N MET A 651 14.31 -13.07 -55.19
CA MET A 651 15.20 -13.55 -56.26
C MET A 651 15.42 -12.53 -57.37
N HIS A 652 14.99 -11.31 -57.23
CA HIS A 652 15.14 -10.23 -58.20
C HIS A 652 15.78 -8.95 -57.63
N LEU A 653 16.73 -9.10 -56.70
CA LEU A 653 17.64 -8.03 -56.31
C LEU A 653 19.07 -8.54 -56.41
#